data_37b4c5b216e3102df6190103422bd12a
#
_entry.id   37b4c5b216e3102df6190103422bd12a
#
_cell.length_a   1.000
_cell.length_b   1.000
_cell.length_c   1.000
_cell.angle_alpha   90.00
_cell.angle_beta   90.00
_cell.angle_gamma   90.00
#
_symmetry.space_group_name_H-M   'P 1'
#
loop_
_entity.id
_entity.type
_entity.pdbx_description
1 polymer ?
#
loop_
_entity_poly.entity_id
_entity_poly.type
_entity_poly.pdbx_seq_one_letter_code
_entity_poly.pdbx_strand_id
1 'polypeptide(L)'
;MLHPRNIVLVGATDKPGNYAERIWNNLIKYRFEGDLYPLNSKRETIWGVRCYKDFASLPDKPDHVLVLVPARFAVQVIQDAAAAGARSATIVSSGFSELQDDESQKLAAELQQAIRETGLAVTGPNCLGNLSAGEKLFTNIDDRVVTMEAGPVAIAGQSGAIVMAIRQTLEDRGVGVGYMVTTGNEAGLETTDLMTYFAADPSIRVIVVYLEGVRNAKAFREACKAARAAGKPVIALKLGASEGGRAAAMAHTGALAGSIETFDAISSREGVTRARGMDELIETTECFVHADLPKGARLAAVTLSGGKRGLLIDAFSSAGLNFAQLSRSASDKLAKMLGPGSIVGNPLDAGFAAVVDPSVYMQSIKIMIDDPDTDIVIIDSELPKAPHELRERNLRLVNEMASAASKPVIYISAMSIGFTEFTKGLRQSLPHVAVMQGLDRAVGAIKALIEYASLRKEMPDIVSSSSASARATLERTLKRAKGPALDEVASKKLLKAYGIPVSKEEIARTATEAVKIAKKIGFPVVAKVVSAEILHKSDIGGVVLNINSAAEVRKAFNEITARVKRLKNKPKLEGILIAQQVKAELELVVGAALDAEMGPVVLFGTGGVDIELMKDVALAGAPLDAGEARALIGRTKAGVKLRGYRGKPALHEASVVKALVGLANMMADAGTQIASIDVNPFLINTRTGVAVDGLIVLNNAAAEKAAGR
;
A
#
# COMPACT_ATOMS: atom_id res chain seq x y z
N MET A 1 11.05 -24.18 -7.65
CA MET A 1 10.18 -24.16 -6.46
C MET A 1 8.72 -24.48 -6.81
N LEU A 2 8.07 -23.75 -7.71
CA LEU A 2 6.66 -23.95 -8.08
C LEU A 2 6.42 -24.95 -9.21
N HIS A 3 7.47 -25.37 -9.94
CA HIS A 3 7.46 -26.36 -11.00
C HIS A 3 8.66 -27.32 -10.87
N PRO A 4 8.83 -28.02 -9.73
CA PRO A 4 9.96 -28.92 -9.53
C PRO A 4 9.71 -30.27 -10.23
N ARG A 5 10.74 -30.85 -10.83
CA ARG A 5 10.69 -32.21 -11.36
C ARG A 5 10.88 -33.26 -10.26
N ASN A 6 11.58 -32.90 -9.20
CA ASN A 6 11.72 -33.74 -8.01
C ASN A 6 11.77 -32.86 -6.74
N ILE A 7 11.43 -33.50 -5.62
CA ILE A 7 11.43 -32.89 -4.29
C ILE A 7 12.19 -33.79 -3.31
N VAL A 8 13.14 -33.20 -2.59
CA VAL A 8 13.86 -33.87 -1.50
C VAL A 8 13.27 -33.43 -0.16
N LEU A 9 12.78 -34.39 0.65
CA LEU A 9 12.23 -34.09 1.98
C LEU A 9 13.31 -34.39 3.04
N VAL A 10 14.05 -33.35 3.45
CA VAL A 10 15.11 -33.46 4.46
C VAL A 10 14.51 -33.43 5.86
N GLY A 11 14.78 -34.46 6.65
CA GLY A 11 14.15 -34.67 7.95
C GLY A 11 12.88 -35.52 7.90
N ALA A 12 12.73 -36.30 6.82
CA ALA A 12 11.67 -37.28 6.70
C ALA A 12 11.65 -38.24 7.92
N THR A 13 10.46 -38.45 8.50
CA THR A 13 10.29 -39.28 9.70
C THR A 13 8.93 -39.95 9.69
N ASP A 14 8.90 -41.19 10.23
CA ASP A 14 7.71 -42.02 10.38
C ASP A 14 6.91 -41.75 11.68
N LYS A 15 7.23 -40.67 12.42
CA LYS A 15 6.45 -40.28 13.59
C LYS A 15 5.06 -39.78 13.14
N PRO A 16 3.97 -40.43 13.59
CA PRO A 16 2.63 -40.07 13.15
C PRO A 16 2.29 -38.59 13.38
N GLY A 17 1.65 -37.96 12.40
CA GLY A 17 1.12 -36.58 12.50
C GLY A 17 2.17 -35.50 12.46
N ASN A 18 3.45 -35.82 12.16
CA ASN A 18 4.46 -34.78 11.95
C ASN A 18 4.30 -34.06 10.59
N TYR A 19 4.99 -32.95 10.42
CA TYR A 19 4.89 -32.13 9.20
C TYR A 19 5.38 -32.85 7.94
N ALA A 20 6.44 -33.66 8.06
CA ALA A 20 6.98 -34.38 6.91
C ALA A 20 5.98 -35.41 6.37
N GLU A 21 5.30 -36.14 7.25
CA GLU A 21 4.26 -37.10 6.88
C GLU A 21 3.04 -36.39 6.23
N ARG A 22 2.59 -35.29 6.80
CA ARG A 22 1.47 -34.53 6.22
C ARG A 22 1.78 -34.00 4.82
N ILE A 23 2.96 -33.44 4.61
CA ILE A 23 3.40 -32.96 3.30
C ILE A 23 3.52 -34.15 2.31
N TRP A 24 4.11 -35.25 2.75
CA TRP A 24 4.20 -36.48 1.94
C TRP A 24 2.80 -36.93 1.50
N ASN A 25 1.88 -37.07 2.46
CA ASN A 25 0.51 -37.50 2.19
C ASN A 25 -0.23 -36.54 1.24
N ASN A 26 0.01 -35.25 1.34
CA ASN A 26 -0.55 -34.27 0.42
C ASN A 26 0.00 -34.44 -1.00
N LEU A 27 1.31 -34.58 -1.16
CA LEU A 27 1.93 -34.82 -2.48
C LEU A 27 1.39 -36.10 -3.15
N ILE A 28 1.21 -37.16 -2.39
CA ILE A 28 0.61 -38.42 -2.89
C ILE A 28 -0.90 -38.22 -3.19
N LYS A 29 -1.64 -37.66 -2.25
CA LYS A 29 -3.09 -37.40 -2.39
C LYS A 29 -3.44 -36.63 -3.65
N TYR A 30 -2.68 -35.60 -3.95
CA TYR A 30 -2.88 -34.74 -5.11
C TYR A 30 -2.13 -35.17 -6.36
N ARG A 31 -1.47 -36.35 -6.29
CA ARG A 31 -0.80 -36.97 -7.43
C ARG A 31 0.25 -36.06 -8.08
N PHE A 32 1.14 -35.51 -7.25
CA PHE A 32 2.30 -34.79 -7.78
C PHE A 32 3.06 -35.71 -8.75
N GLU A 33 3.39 -35.23 -9.94
CA GLU A 33 3.92 -36.08 -11.02
C GLU A 33 5.45 -36.17 -11.00
N GLY A 34 6.15 -35.39 -10.15
CA GLY A 34 7.60 -35.46 -9.98
C GLY A 34 8.05 -36.55 -9.00
N ASP A 35 9.36 -36.78 -8.99
CA ASP A 35 9.96 -37.74 -8.09
C ASP A 35 10.06 -37.19 -6.65
N LEU A 36 9.86 -38.08 -5.66
CA LEU A 36 9.91 -37.76 -4.24
C LEU A 36 11.02 -38.52 -3.55
N TYR A 37 11.96 -37.81 -2.92
CA TYR A 37 13.12 -38.41 -2.27
C TYR A 37 13.14 -38.09 -0.76
N PRO A 38 12.62 -38.98 0.10
CA PRO A 38 12.79 -38.84 1.54
C PRO A 38 14.28 -38.95 1.92
N LEU A 39 14.79 -38.02 2.74
CA LEU A 39 16.16 -38.01 3.20
C LEU A 39 16.24 -38.10 4.73
N ASN A 40 16.87 -39.16 5.24
CA ASN A 40 17.14 -39.37 6.65
C ASN A 40 18.34 -40.32 6.83
N SER A 41 19.38 -39.87 7.52
CA SER A 41 20.63 -40.64 7.70
C SER A 41 20.48 -41.94 8.54
N LYS A 42 19.34 -42.15 9.22
CA LYS A 42 19.09 -43.29 10.14
C LYS A 42 18.09 -44.29 9.61
N ARG A 43 17.54 -44.11 8.41
CA ARG A 43 16.48 -44.93 7.85
C ARG A 43 16.84 -45.42 6.45
N GLU A 44 16.51 -46.68 6.13
CA GLU A 44 16.64 -47.21 4.77
C GLU A 44 15.33 -47.10 3.97
N THR A 45 14.22 -47.19 4.68
CA THR A 45 12.88 -47.01 4.11
C THR A 45 12.03 -46.14 5.01
N ILE A 46 11.13 -45.34 4.40
CA ILE A 46 10.15 -44.52 5.09
C ILE A 46 8.89 -44.47 4.22
N TRP A 47 7.70 -44.49 4.82
CA TRP A 47 6.40 -44.51 4.11
C TRP A 47 6.31 -45.53 2.98
N GLY A 48 7.04 -46.66 3.10
CA GLY A 48 7.05 -47.73 2.10
C GLY A 48 7.95 -47.50 0.88
N VAL A 49 8.72 -46.40 0.85
CA VAL A 49 9.67 -46.08 -0.23
C VAL A 49 11.11 -46.02 0.28
N ARG A 50 12.07 -46.07 -0.65
CA ARG A 50 13.51 -45.93 -0.32
C ARG A 50 13.76 -44.56 0.31
N CYS A 51 14.51 -44.56 1.41
CA CYS A 51 15.00 -43.36 2.07
C CYS A 51 16.51 -43.19 1.79
N TYR A 52 16.93 -41.99 1.47
CA TYR A 52 18.31 -41.65 1.14
C TYR A 52 19.04 -41.11 2.37
N LYS A 53 20.34 -41.42 2.51
CA LYS A 53 21.12 -41.03 3.69
C LYS A 53 21.59 -39.56 3.63
N ASP A 54 21.94 -39.12 2.43
CA ASP A 54 22.49 -37.80 2.15
C ASP A 54 22.18 -37.39 0.69
N PHE A 55 22.54 -36.17 0.32
CA PHE A 55 22.33 -35.65 -1.04
C PHE A 55 23.18 -36.40 -2.10
N ALA A 56 24.35 -36.95 -1.73
CA ALA A 56 25.21 -37.69 -2.65
C ALA A 56 24.63 -39.04 -3.06
N SER A 57 23.74 -39.62 -2.23
CA SER A 57 23.07 -40.89 -2.48
C SER A 57 21.81 -40.77 -3.34
N LEU A 58 21.37 -39.55 -3.68
CA LEU A 58 20.21 -39.29 -4.54
C LEU A 58 20.45 -39.77 -5.97
N PRO A 59 19.44 -40.27 -6.69
CA PRO A 59 19.57 -40.71 -8.07
C PRO A 59 19.76 -39.53 -9.03
N ASP A 60 19.19 -38.37 -8.72
CA ASP A 60 19.22 -37.15 -9.53
C ASP A 60 19.56 -35.91 -8.71
N LYS A 61 19.98 -34.84 -9.39
CA LYS A 61 20.14 -33.51 -8.77
C LYS A 61 18.80 -33.02 -8.23
N PRO A 62 18.75 -32.48 -7.00
CA PRO A 62 17.52 -31.98 -6.44
C PRO A 62 17.05 -30.69 -7.15
N ASP A 63 15.79 -30.62 -7.57
CA ASP A 63 15.19 -29.37 -8.05
C ASP A 63 14.67 -28.51 -6.88
N HIS A 64 13.98 -29.13 -5.92
CA HIS A 64 13.44 -28.46 -4.75
C HIS A 64 13.70 -29.25 -3.46
N VAL A 65 14.09 -28.55 -2.39
CA VAL A 65 14.40 -29.16 -1.09
C VAL A 65 13.46 -28.63 -0.02
N LEU A 66 12.73 -29.51 0.65
CA LEU A 66 11.93 -29.19 1.83
C LEU A 66 12.75 -29.45 3.09
N VAL A 67 13.03 -28.40 3.85
CA VAL A 67 13.84 -28.43 5.07
C VAL A 67 12.90 -28.55 6.28
N LEU A 68 12.83 -29.76 6.83
CA LEU A 68 11.91 -30.16 7.92
C LEU A 68 12.67 -30.57 9.19
N VAL A 69 13.95 -30.19 9.28
CA VAL A 69 14.80 -30.44 10.45
C VAL A 69 14.74 -29.24 11.43
N PRO A 70 15.10 -29.41 12.72
CA PRO A 70 15.22 -28.30 13.67
C PRO A 70 16.13 -27.19 13.16
N ALA A 71 15.82 -25.93 13.52
CA ALA A 71 16.46 -24.71 13.02
C ALA A 71 18.01 -24.76 12.99
N ARG A 72 18.64 -25.29 14.04
CA ARG A 72 20.10 -25.43 14.15
C ARG A 72 20.78 -26.22 13.04
N PHE A 73 20.03 -27.04 12.29
CA PHE A 73 20.56 -27.82 11.18
C PHE A 73 20.26 -27.20 9.80
N ALA A 74 19.38 -26.20 9.74
CA ALA A 74 18.90 -25.66 8.48
C ALA A 74 20.01 -25.00 7.65
N VAL A 75 20.94 -24.30 8.28
CA VAL A 75 22.08 -23.65 7.60
C VAL A 75 22.91 -24.68 6.84
N GLN A 76 23.29 -25.79 7.50
CA GLN A 76 24.06 -26.87 6.88
C GLN A 76 23.28 -27.53 5.73
N VAL A 77 21.97 -27.76 5.91
CA VAL A 77 21.13 -28.35 4.85
C VAL A 77 21.08 -27.46 3.61
N ILE A 78 21.00 -26.13 3.77
CA ILE A 78 21.02 -25.18 2.64
C ILE A 78 22.35 -25.24 1.88
N GLN A 79 23.48 -25.30 2.61
CA GLN A 79 24.81 -25.45 2.01
C GLN A 79 24.96 -26.77 1.26
N ASP A 80 24.56 -27.88 1.89
CA ASP A 80 24.62 -29.23 1.28
C ASP A 80 23.69 -29.34 0.05
N ALA A 81 22.47 -28.78 0.13
CA ALA A 81 21.53 -28.75 -0.96
C ALA A 81 22.09 -27.96 -2.18
N ALA A 82 22.68 -26.80 -1.92
CA ALA A 82 23.31 -26.02 -2.97
C ALA A 82 24.51 -26.73 -3.59
N ALA A 83 25.36 -27.36 -2.79
CA ALA A 83 26.49 -28.17 -3.27
C ALA A 83 26.04 -29.35 -4.13
N ALA A 84 24.88 -29.96 -3.83
CA ALA A 84 24.24 -31.00 -4.62
C ALA A 84 23.58 -30.46 -5.92
N GLY A 85 23.53 -29.15 -6.12
CA GLY A 85 22.96 -28.53 -7.29
C GLY A 85 21.46 -28.27 -7.21
N ALA A 86 20.89 -28.17 -6.02
CA ALA A 86 19.52 -27.75 -5.80
C ALA A 86 19.27 -26.36 -6.40
N ARG A 87 18.06 -26.13 -6.90
CA ARG A 87 17.65 -24.85 -7.49
C ARG A 87 16.86 -24.00 -6.48
N SER A 88 16.16 -24.63 -5.56
CA SER A 88 15.34 -23.92 -4.57
C SER A 88 15.14 -24.76 -3.30
N ALA A 89 14.80 -24.06 -2.20
CA ALA A 89 14.41 -24.73 -0.96
C ALA A 89 13.25 -24.00 -0.28
N THR A 90 12.51 -24.73 0.55
CA THR A 90 11.50 -24.20 1.47
C THR A 90 11.83 -24.65 2.88
N ILE A 91 12.00 -23.69 3.80
CA ILE A 91 12.33 -23.97 5.22
C ILE A 91 11.06 -23.83 6.05
N VAL A 92 10.51 -24.95 6.50
CA VAL A 92 9.29 -24.97 7.32
C VAL A 92 9.58 -24.69 8.79
N SER A 93 10.77 -25.05 9.26
CA SER A 93 11.18 -24.91 10.65
C SER A 93 11.11 -23.45 11.14
N SER A 94 10.66 -23.28 12.39
CA SER A 94 10.73 -22.06 13.18
C SER A 94 11.94 -22.07 14.14
N GLY A 95 12.21 -20.96 14.83
CA GLY A 95 13.33 -20.81 15.75
C GLY A 95 14.42 -19.89 15.20
N PHE A 96 14.05 -18.85 14.48
CA PHE A 96 14.93 -17.85 13.86
C PHE A 96 14.55 -16.43 14.32
N SER A 97 14.46 -15.48 13.40
CA SER A 97 14.25 -14.06 13.71
C SER A 97 12.91 -13.72 14.37
N GLU A 98 11.94 -14.60 14.37
CA GLU A 98 10.68 -14.46 15.11
C GLU A 98 10.89 -14.61 16.63
N LEU A 99 11.99 -15.21 17.06
CA LEU A 99 12.42 -15.23 18.45
C LEU A 99 13.41 -14.09 18.70
N GLN A 100 13.28 -13.43 19.87
CA GLN A 100 14.08 -12.22 20.18
C GLN A 100 15.33 -12.51 21.00
N ASP A 101 15.68 -13.78 21.19
CA ASP A 101 16.91 -14.18 21.88
C ASP A 101 18.13 -14.11 20.94
N ASP A 102 19.31 -13.90 21.53
CA ASP A 102 20.55 -13.69 20.78
C ASP A 102 20.95 -14.91 19.93
N GLU A 103 20.66 -16.14 20.39
CA GLU A 103 21.01 -17.37 19.68
C GLU A 103 20.19 -17.50 18.39
N SER A 104 18.88 -17.26 18.48
CA SER A 104 17.97 -17.30 17.34
C SER A 104 18.28 -16.19 16.32
N GLN A 105 18.61 -14.99 16.79
CA GLN A 105 19.02 -13.88 15.91
C GLN A 105 20.33 -14.18 15.17
N LYS A 106 21.32 -14.78 15.87
CA LYS A 106 22.57 -15.22 15.26
C LYS A 106 22.33 -16.28 14.20
N LEU A 107 21.49 -17.29 14.50
CA LEU A 107 21.13 -18.35 13.55
C LEU A 107 20.43 -17.81 12.30
N ALA A 108 19.55 -16.80 12.48
CA ALA A 108 18.89 -16.13 11.37
C ALA A 108 19.90 -15.40 10.46
N ALA A 109 20.90 -14.72 11.06
CA ALA A 109 21.95 -14.05 10.31
C ALA A 109 22.86 -15.06 9.54
N GLU A 110 23.23 -16.17 10.18
CA GLU A 110 23.99 -17.26 9.54
C GLU A 110 23.22 -17.87 8.37
N LEU A 111 21.90 -18.09 8.53
CA LEU A 111 21.04 -18.59 7.44
C LEU A 111 21.00 -17.61 6.27
N GLN A 112 20.78 -16.32 6.53
CA GLN A 112 20.77 -15.30 5.47
C GLN A 112 22.12 -15.22 4.74
N GLN A 113 23.23 -15.38 5.47
CA GLN A 113 24.57 -15.42 4.86
C GLN A 113 24.72 -16.64 3.95
N ALA A 114 24.35 -17.83 4.42
CA ALA A 114 24.40 -19.06 3.62
C ALA A 114 23.54 -18.97 2.35
N ILE A 115 22.34 -18.39 2.44
CA ILE A 115 21.48 -18.15 1.28
C ILE A 115 22.15 -17.21 0.27
N ARG A 116 22.76 -16.10 0.73
CA ARG A 116 23.49 -15.17 -0.17
C ARG A 116 24.70 -15.82 -0.82
N GLU A 117 25.49 -16.59 -0.08
CA GLU A 117 26.70 -17.24 -0.58
C GLU A 117 26.39 -18.36 -1.59
N THR A 118 25.32 -19.11 -1.36
CA THR A 118 24.91 -20.22 -2.25
C THR A 118 24.10 -19.74 -3.46
N GLY A 119 23.43 -18.62 -3.38
CA GLY A 119 22.49 -18.13 -4.40
C GLY A 119 21.23 -18.98 -4.54
N LEU A 120 20.95 -19.89 -3.59
CA LEU A 120 19.77 -20.75 -3.61
C LEU A 120 18.50 -19.94 -3.41
N ALA A 121 17.47 -20.18 -4.21
CA ALA A 121 16.17 -19.55 -4.05
C ALA A 121 15.42 -20.19 -2.88
N VAL A 122 15.32 -19.48 -1.74
CA VAL A 122 14.79 -20.04 -0.48
C VAL A 122 13.54 -19.27 -0.03
N THR A 123 12.44 -19.98 0.25
CA THR A 123 11.28 -19.46 0.99
C THR A 123 11.34 -19.87 2.46
N GLY A 124 10.85 -19.02 3.34
CA GLY A 124 10.89 -19.22 4.80
C GLY A 124 12.11 -18.50 5.42
N PRO A 125 12.56 -18.92 6.62
CA PRO A 125 12.02 -19.97 7.48
C PRO A 125 10.64 -19.65 8.08
N ASN A 126 10.12 -20.53 8.95
CA ASN A 126 8.85 -20.34 9.63
C ASN A 126 7.68 -20.16 8.64
N CYS A 127 7.59 -21.02 7.64
CA CYS A 127 6.52 -21.02 6.64
C CYS A 127 5.76 -22.36 6.61
N LEU A 128 4.58 -22.37 6.00
CA LEU A 128 3.73 -23.56 5.94
C LEU A 128 3.83 -24.35 4.63
N GLY A 129 4.63 -23.85 3.68
CA GLY A 129 4.81 -24.48 2.35
C GLY A 129 4.01 -23.79 1.24
N ASN A 130 3.98 -24.43 0.07
CA ASN A 130 3.55 -23.84 -1.19
C ASN A 130 2.49 -24.71 -1.88
N LEU A 131 1.70 -24.06 -2.76
CA LEU A 131 0.78 -24.70 -3.69
C LEU A 131 1.08 -24.19 -5.11
N SER A 132 1.12 -25.12 -6.07
CA SER A 132 1.00 -24.86 -7.50
C SER A 132 -0.03 -25.82 -8.06
N ALA A 133 -1.25 -25.33 -8.30
CA ALA A 133 -2.37 -26.21 -8.64
C ALA A 133 -2.18 -26.88 -10.01
N GLY A 134 -1.63 -26.17 -11.00
CA GLY A 134 -1.33 -26.71 -12.32
C GLY A 134 -0.33 -27.87 -12.29
N GLU A 135 0.59 -27.88 -11.32
CA GLU A 135 1.59 -28.93 -11.12
C GLU A 135 1.15 -29.99 -10.10
N LYS A 136 -0.06 -29.89 -9.58
CA LYS A 136 -0.55 -30.74 -8.48
C LYS A 136 0.40 -30.74 -7.27
N LEU A 137 1.16 -29.66 -7.12
CA LEU A 137 2.14 -29.45 -6.06
C LEU A 137 1.46 -28.90 -4.82
N PHE A 138 1.55 -29.60 -3.71
CA PHE A 138 1.08 -29.13 -2.42
C PHE A 138 2.04 -29.55 -1.31
N THR A 139 3.01 -28.69 -1.01
CA THR A 139 4.02 -28.90 0.04
C THR A 139 3.58 -28.33 1.39
N ASN A 140 2.31 -27.97 1.53
CA ASN A 140 1.77 -27.41 2.77
C ASN A 140 1.41 -28.52 3.78
N ILE A 141 1.44 -28.14 5.06
CA ILE A 141 1.11 -29.06 6.17
C ILE A 141 -0.40 -29.21 6.41
N ASP A 142 -1.25 -28.42 5.75
CA ASP A 142 -2.71 -28.49 5.89
C ASP A 142 -3.28 -29.71 5.15
N ASP A 143 -4.11 -30.47 5.82
CA ASP A 143 -4.80 -31.65 5.29
C ASP A 143 -6.23 -31.37 4.81
N ARG A 144 -6.73 -30.14 5.04
CA ARG A 144 -8.11 -29.72 4.72
C ARG A 144 -8.34 -29.31 3.28
N VAL A 145 -7.33 -29.34 2.44
CA VAL A 145 -7.46 -28.94 1.03
C VAL A 145 -8.42 -29.87 0.30
N VAL A 146 -9.39 -29.31 -0.39
CA VAL A 146 -10.45 -30.05 -1.07
C VAL A 146 -10.22 -30.17 -2.59
N THR A 147 -9.64 -29.13 -3.21
CA THR A 147 -9.49 -29.07 -4.68
C THR A 147 -8.13 -28.51 -5.10
N MET A 148 -7.63 -29.00 -6.24
CA MET A 148 -6.39 -28.55 -6.89
C MET A 148 -6.70 -28.02 -8.29
N GLU A 149 -7.88 -27.44 -8.49
CA GLU A 149 -8.20 -26.78 -9.75
C GLU A 149 -7.40 -25.50 -9.89
N ALA A 150 -6.63 -25.39 -10.98
CA ALA A 150 -5.90 -24.19 -11.28
C ALA A 150 -6.84 -23.01 -11.56
N GLY A 151 -6.59 -21.89 -10.92
CA GLY A 151 -7.40 -20.69 -11.06
C GLY A 151 -6.60 -19.44 -11.29
N PRO A 152 -7.26 -18.31 -11.57
CA PRO A 152 -6.61 -17.06 -11.99
C PRO A 152 -6.03 -16.24 -10.82
N VAL A 153 -6.05 -16.75 -9.60
CA VAL A 153 -5.57 -16.04 -8.41
C VAL A 153 -4.24 -16.60 -7.94
N ALA A 154 -3.26 -15.73 -7.71
CA ALA A 154 -2.03 -16.08 -7.02
C ALA A 154 -1.98 -15.38 -5.66
N ILE A 155 -1.60 -16.12 -4.61
CA ILE A 155 -1.56 -15.64 -3.23
C ILE A 155 -0.14 -15.78 -2.70
N ALA A 156 0.41 -14.71 -2.12
CA ALA A 156 1.66 -14.77 -1.37
C ALA A 156 1.54 -14.00 -0.05
N GLY A 157 2.29 -14.44 0.97
CA GLY A 157 2.31 -13.66 2.21
C GLY A 157 3.09 -14.28 3.35
N GLN A 158 3.39 -13.43 4.32
CA GLN A 158 4.29 -13.72 5.44
C GLN A 158 3.63 -14.61 6.51
N SER A 159 2.29 -14.56 6.66
CA SER A 159 1.57 -15.41 7.60
C SER A 159 0.94 -16.62 6.92
N GLY A 160 1.43 -17.82 7.26
CA GLY A 160 0.90 -19.06 6.73
C GLY A 160 -0.60 -19.25 7.01
N ALA A 161 -1.04 -18.97 8.23
CA ALA A 161 -2.43 -19.14 8.64
C ALA A 161 -3.39 -18.21 7.87
N ILE A 162 -2.99 -16.96 7.66
CA ILE A 162 -3.82 -15.96 6.93
C ILE A 162 -3.89 -16.32 5.45
N VAL A 163 -2.75 -16.65 4.83
CA VAL A 163 -2.68 -17.06 3.41
C VAL A 163 -3.56 -18.29 3.16
N MET A 164 -3.53 -19.27 4.08
CA MET A 164 -4.38 -20.45 4.03
C MET A 164 -5.87 -20.10 4.14
N ALA A 165 -6.24 -19.21 5.06
CA ALA A 165 -7.62 -18.78 5.23
C ALA A 165 -8.15 -18.03 4.00
N ILE A 166 -7.32 -17.16 3.38
CA ILE A 166 -7.66 -16.49 2.12
C ILE A 166 -7.97 -17.50 1.03
N ARG A 167 -7.05 -18.46 0.82
CA ARG A 167 -7.24 -19.52 -0.18
C ARG A 167 -8.52 -20.30 0.05
N GLN A 168 -8.71 -20.82 1.27
CA GLN A 168 -9.89 -21.61 1.62
C GLN A 168 -11.19 -20.84 1.32
N THR A 169 -11.26 -19.57 1.74
CA THR A 169 -12.45 -18.74 1.55
C THR A 169 -12.74 -18.47 0.06
N LEU A 170 -11.71 -18.27 -0.76
CA LEU A 170 -11.88 -18.10 -2.21
C LEU A 170 -12.38 -19.39 -2.86
N GLU A 171 -11.81 -20.54 -2.52
CA GLU A 171 -12.25 -21.84 -3.04
C GLU A 171 -13.67 -22.20 -2.60
N ASP A 172 -14.05 -21.90 -1.35
CA ASP A 172 -15.42 -22.11 -0.85
C ASP A 172 -16.45 -21.27 -1.63
N ARG A 173 -16.01 -20.16 -2.23
CA ARG A 173 -16.82 -19.32 -3.13
C ARG A 173 -16.74 -19.73 -4.61
N GLY A 174 -15.96 -20.75 -4.94
CA GLY A 174 -15.78 -21.20 -6.31
C GLY A 174 -14.76 -20.37 -7.12
N VAL A 175 -13.92 -19.57 -6.45
CA VAL A 175 -12.80 -18.86 -7.07
C VAL A 175 -11.55 -19.72 -6.99
N GLY A 176 -11.02 -20.15 -8.13
CA GLY A 176 -9.85 -20.99 -8.21
C GLY A 176 -8.56 -20.24 -7.87
N VAL A 177 -7.62 -20.96 -7.21
CA VAL A 177 -6.30 -20.44 -6.84
C VAL A 177 -5.23 -21.23 -7.61
N GLY A 178 -4.45 -20.53 -8.45
CA GLY A 178 -3.35 -21.12 -9.22
C GLY A 178 -2.09 -21.35 -8.38
N TYR A 179 -1.71 -20.34 -7.59
CA TYR A 179 -0.57 -20.37 -6.70
C TYR A 179 -0.90 -19.89 -5.30
N MET A 180 -0.29 -20.53 -4.30
CA MET A 180 -0.25 -20.03 -2.94
C MET A 180 1.15 -20.26 -2.36
N VAL A 181 1.79 -19.21 -1.85
CA VAL A 181 3.14 -19.27 -1.26
C VAL A 181 3.14 -18.59 0.09
N THR A 182 3.61 -19.31 1.10
CA THR A 182 3.83 -18.74 2.42
C THR A 182 5.32 -18.41 2.56
N THR A 183 5.65 -17.12 2.76
CA THR A 183 7.05 -16.64 2.76
C THR A 183 7.69 -16.63 4.15
N GLY A 184 6.88 -16.70 5.22
CA GLY A 184 7.39 -16.71 6.60
C GLY A 184 8.28 -15.51 6.91
N ASN A 185 9.47 -15.77 7.47
CA ASN A 185 10.40 -14.72 7.88
C ASN A 185 11.20 -14.08 6.71
N GLU A 186 11.03 -14.55 5.48
CA GLU A 186 11.66 -13.98 4.26
C GLU A 186 13.18 -13.82 4.38
N ALA A 187 13.87 -14.91 4.76
CA ALA A 187 15.34 -14.90 4.83
C ALA A 187 16.01 -14.91 3.45
N GLY A 188 15.28 -15.36 2.42
CA GLY A 188 15.74 -15.41 1.02
C GLY A 188 14.76 -14.71 0.09
N LEU A 189 13.81 -15.44 -0.51
CA LEU A 189 12.77 -14.88 -1.35
C LEU A 189 11.76 -14.11 -0.50
N GLU A 190 11.43 -12.90 -0.95
CA GLU A 190 10.40 -12.04 -0.36
C GLU A 190 9.07 -12.19 -1.11
N THR A 191 7.98 -11.74 -0.52
CA THR A 191 6.67 -11.64 -1.17
C THR A 191 6.76 -10.84 -2.48
N THR A 192 7.64 -9.87 -2.57
CA THR A 192 7.90 -9.05 -3.77
C THR A 192 8.47 -9.82 -4.94
N ASP A 193 9.32 -10.82 -4.69
CA ASP A 193 9.86 -11.68 -5.75
C ASP A 193 8.74 -12.52 -6.37
N LEU A 194 7.85 -13.02 -5.52
CA LEU A 194 6.68 -13.80 -5.96
C LEU A 194 5.68 -12.94 -6.72
N MET A 195 5.44 -11.69 -6.30
CA MET A 195 4.62 -10.75 -7.05
C MET A 195 5.16 -10.56 -8.48
N THR A 196 6.47 -10.42 -8.62
CA THR A 196 7.14 -10.28 -9.92
C THR A 196 6.96 -11.55 -10.77
N TYR A 197 7.12 -12.71 -10.15
CA TYR A 197 6.89 -14.00 -10.82
C TYR A 197 5.43 -14.14 -11.29
N PHE A 198 4.46 -13.86 -10.43
CA PHE A 198 3.03 -13.93 -10.76
C PHE A 198 2.62 -12.89 -11.82
N ALA A 199 3.27 -11.71 -11.82
CA ALA A 199 3.06 -10.71 -12.85
C ALA A 199 3.41 -11.22 -14.25
N ALA A 200 4.43 -12.08 -14.36
CA ALA A 200 4.87 -12.66 -15.63
C ALA A 200 4.05 -13.87 -16.08
N ASP A 201 3.33 -14.55 -15.19
CA ASP A 201 2.57 -15.77 -15.52
C ASP A 201 1.22 -15.46 -16.20
N PRO A 202 0.99 -15.85 -17.47
CA PRO A 202 -0.24 -15.52 -18.19
C PRO A 202 -1.49 -16.17 -17.60
N SER A 203 -1.39 -17.23 -16.80
CA SER A 203 -2.52 -17.89 -16.16
C SER A 203 -3.11 -17.08 -14.99
N ILE A 204 -2.36 -16.12 -14.46
CA ILE A 204 -2.75 -15.32 -13.31
C ILE A 204 -3.39 -14.00 -13.77
N ARG A 205 -4.57 -13.71 -13.24
CA ARG A 205 -5.32 -12.47 -13.45
C ARG A 205 -5.20 -11.51 -12.26
N VAL A 206 -5.17 -12.04 -11.03
CA VAL A 206 -5.19 -11.25 -9.79
C VAL A 206 -4.10 -11.75 -8.85
N ILE A 207 -3.34 -10.82 -8.27
CA ILE A 207 -2.31 -11.10 -7.27
C ILE A 207 -2.83 -10.64 -5.91
N VAL A 208 -2.88 -11.54 -4.93
CA VAL A 208 -3.30 -11.26 -3.55
C VAL A 208 -2.10 -11.38 -2.64
N VAL A 209 -1.85 -10.37 -1.81
CA VAL A 209 -0.73 -10.40 -0.87
C VAL A 209 -1.16 -10.07 0.57
N TYR A 210 -0.59 -10.82 1.52
CA TYR A 210 -0.68 -10.49 2.94
C TYR A 210 0.69 -10.03 3.43
N LEU A 211 0.76 -8.79 3.93
CA LEU A 211 2.00 -8.11 4.29
C LEU A 211 2.00 -7.70 5.77
N GLU A 212 2.95 -8.20 6.53
CA GLU A 212 3.27 -7.71 7.87
C GLU A 212 4.28 -6.55 7.79
N GLY A 213 5.26 -6.63 6.87
CA GLY A 213 6.22 -5.60 6.54
C GLY A 213 6.71 -5.70 5.10
N VAL A 214 7.23 -4.60 4.57
CA VAL A 214 7.93 -4.53 3.27
C VAL A 214 9.41 -4.31 3.56
N ARG A 215 10.26 -5.29 3.25
CA ARG A 215 11.71 -5.19 3.54
C ARG A 215 12.46 -4.31 2.55
N ASN A 216 12.01 -4.30 1.30
CA ASN A 216 12.63 -3.55 0.21
C ASN A 216 11.57 -2.76 -0.56
N ALA A 217 11.40 -1.49 -0.20
CA ALA A 217 10.45 -0.59 -0.85
C ALA A 217 10.65 -0.47 -2.37
N LYS A 218 11.91 -0.48 -2.84
CA LYS A 218 12.22 -0.39 -4.27
C LYS A 218 11.75 -1.65 -4.99
N ALA A 219 12.08 -2.83 -4.48
CA ALA A 219 11.65 -4.10 -5.07
C ALA A 219 10.12 -4.21 -5.07
N PHE A 220 9.45 -3.79 -3.98
CA PHE A 220 7.99 -3.75 -3.90
C PHE A 220 7.37 -2.87 -4.99
N ARG A 221 7.88 -1.65 -5.17
CA ARG A 221 7.40 -0.74 -6.21
C ARG A 221 7.63 -1.29 -7.62
N GLU A 222 8.79 -1.90 -7.88
CA GLU A 222 9.09 -2.55 -9.18
C GLU A 222 8.15 -3.75 -9.44
N ALA A 223 7.87 -4.57 -8.43
CA ALA A 223 6.91 -5.67 -8.54
C ALA A 223 5.48 -5.17 -8.83
N CYS A 224 5.05 -4.10 -8.15
CA CYS A 224 3.75 -3.47 -8.42
C CYS A 224 3.68 -2.90 -9.85
N LYS A 225 4.74 -2.24 -10.33
CA LYS A 225 4.83 -1.76 -11.72
C LYS A 225 4.76 -2.89 -12.72
N ALA A 226 5.47 -3.99 -12.47
CA ALA A 226 5.42 -5.17 -13.34
C ALA A 226 4.00 -5.76 -13.40
N ALA A 227 3.32 -5.89 -12.25
CA ALA A 227 1.94 -6.36 -12.19
C ALA A 227 0.99 -5.43 -12.95
N ARG A 228 1.11 -4.11 -12.77
CA ARG A 228 0.31 -3.12 -13.49
C ARG A 228 0.56 -3.14 -14.99
N ALA A 229 1.82 -3.23 -15.42
CA ALA A 229 2.17 -3.32 -16.84
C ALA A 229 1.59 -4.58 -17.49
N ALA A 230 1.55 -5.69 -16.75
CA ALA A 230 0.89 -6.93 -17.16
C ALA A 230 -0.65 -6.86 -17.08
N GLY A 231 -1.22 -5.77 -16.57
CA GLY A 231 -2.67 -5.60 -16.39
C GLY A 231 -3.25 -6.42 -15.25
N LYS A 232 -2.44 -6.79 -14.26
CA LYS A 232 -2.83 -7.61 -13.11
C LYS A 232 -2.94 -6.76 -11.86
N PRO A 233 -4.14 -6.60 -11.28
CA PRO A 233 -4.31 -5.89 -10.02
C PRO A 233 -3.62 -6.64 -8.88
N VAL A 234 -3.04 -5.87 -7.96
CA VAL A 234 -2.49 -6.35 -6.69
C VAL A 234 -3.45 -5.94 -5.59
N ILE A 235 -3.97 -6.92 -4.84
CA ILE A 235 -4.83 -6.69 -3.68
C ILE A 235 -4.04 -7.03 -2.43
N ALA A 236 -3.81 -6.04 -1.58
CA ALA A 236 -2.97 -6.19 -0.39
C ALA A 236 -3.80 -6.09 0.91
N LEU A 237 -3.59 -7.02 1.81
CA LEU A 237 -3.96 -6.87 3.22
C LEU A 237 -2.68 -6.59 4.02
N LYS A 238 -2.53 -5.34 4.49
CA LYS A 238 -1.35 -4.88 5.23
C LYS A 238 -1.66 -4.80 6.72
N LEU A 239 -0.86 -5.47 7.53
CA LEU A 239 -0.92 -5.38 8.99
C LEU A 239 -0.29 -4.06 9.47
N GLY A 240 -0.72 -3.57 10.65
CA GLY A 240 -0.12 -2.39 11.27
C GLY A 240 -0.90 -1.10 11.10
N ALA A 241 -2.22 -1.18 10.87
CA ALA A 241 -3.09 0.00 10.79
C ALA A 241 -3.25 0.76 12.13
N SER A 242 -2.98 0.12 13.25
CA SER A 242 -2.96 0.73 14.58
C SER A 242 -1.59 0.62 15.23
N GLU A 243 -1.33 1.40 16.27
CA GLU A 243 -0.08 1.32 17.03
C GLU A 243 0.14 -0.08 17.61
N GLY A 244 -0.91 -0.68 18.22
CA GLY A 244 -0.86 -2.05 18.70
C GLY A 244 -0.63 -3.07 17.57
N GLY A 245 -1.24 -2.87 16.41
CA GLY A 245 -1.03 -3.71 15.23
C GLY A 245 0.41 -3.61 14.69
N ARG A 246 1.01 -2.41 14.69
CA ARG A 246 2.43 -2.24 14.32
C ARG A 246 3.36 -2.94 15.30
N ALA A 247 3.12 -2.77 16.60
CA ALA A 247 3.90 -3.46 17.64
C ALA A 247 3.81 -4.99 17.50
N ALA A 248 2.63 -5.52 17.21
CA ALA A 248 2.42 -6.96 16.98
C ALA A 248 3.15 -7.46 15.72
N ALA A 249 3.12 -6.71 14.61
CA ALA A 249 3.84 -7.05 13.39
C ALA A 249 5.35 -7.10 13.63
N MET A 250 5.90 -6.07 14.29
CA MET A 250 7.33 -6.00 14.65
C MET A 250 7.76 -7.16 15.55
N ALA A 251 6.94 -7.52 16.54
CA ALA A 251 7.24 -8.63 17.44
C ALA A 251 7.23 -9.98 16.72
N HIS A 252 6.39 -10.14 15.67
CA HIS A 252 6.24 -11.40 14.96
C HIS A 252 7.31 -11.61 13.86
N THR A 253 7.68 -10.55 13.13
CA THR A 253 8.56 -10.67 11.94
C THR A 253 9.97 -10.14 12.18
N GLY A 254 10.21 -9.42 13.28
CA GLY A 254 11.45 -8.67 13.52
C GLY A 254 11.68 -7.53 12.51
N ALA A 255 10.73 -7.24 11.63
CA ALA A 255 10.82 -6.15 10.66
C ALA A 255 10.17 -4.88 11.18
N LEU A 256 10.73 -3.71 10.83
CA LEU A 256 10.10 -2.41 11.10
C LEU A 256 8.78 -2.33 10.33
N ALA A 257 7.67 -2.02 11.03
CA ALA A 257 6.40 -1.75 10.40
C ALA A 257 6.22 -0.24 10.23
N GLY A 258 6.15 0.22 9.00
CA GLY A 258 5.88 1.62 8.65
C GLY A 258 4.43 2.06 8.92
N SER A 259 4.12 3.33 8.65
CA SER A 259 2.77 3.85 8.79
C SER A 259 1.87 3.32 7.66
N ILE A 260 0.63 2.98 8.01
CA ILE A 260 -0.36 2.53 7.01
C ILE A 260 -0.71 3.66 6.03
N GLU A 261 -0.68 4.89 6.49
CA GLU A 261 -0.92 6.08 5.68
C GLU A 261 0.17 6.25 4.63
N THR A 262 1.42 5.96 4.99
CA THR A 262 2.55 5.95 4.06
C THR A 262 2.43 4.80 3.05
N PHE A 263 2.10 3.61 3.54
CA PHE A 263 1.83 2.47 2.66
C PHE A 263 0.74 2.81 1.63
N ASP A 264 -0.40 3.34 2.09
CA ASP A 264 -1.51 3.73 1.20
C ASP A 264 -1.08 4.82 0.20
N ALA A 265 -0.33 5.82 0.64
CA ALA A 265 0.11 6.92 -0.21
C ALA A 265 1.03 6.47 -1.36
N ILE A 266 1.86 5.45 -1.12
CA ILE A 266 2.81 4.92 -2.11
C ILE A 266 2.17 3.81 -2.93
N SER A 267 1.53 2.83 -2.29
CA SER A 267 1.03 1.64 -2.96
C SER A 267 -0.17 1.93 -3.88
N SER A 268 -1.06 2.85 -3.49
CA SER A 268 -2.18 3.27 -4.35
C SER A 268 -1.69 3.88 -5.67
N ARG A 269 -0.60 4.66 -5.62
CA ARG A 269 0.04 5.19 -6.83
C ARG A 269 0.56 4.10 -7.75
N GLU A 270 1.06 3.00 -7.19
CA GLU A 270 1.57 1.86 -7.96
C GLU A 270 0.44 0.91 -8.42
N GLY A 271 -0.82 1.22 -8.14
CA GLY A 271 -1.98 0.43 -8.57
C GLY A 271 -2.33 -0.71 -7.61
N VAL A 272 -1.86 -0.66 -6.36
CA VAL A 272 -2.23 -1.62 -5.33
C VAL A 272 -3.54 -1.19 -4.68
N THR A 273 -4.48 -2.11 -4.60
CA THR A 273 -5.71 -1.97 -3.82
C THR A 273 -5.48 -2.52 -2.42
N ARG A 274 -5.54 -1.67 -1.38
CA ARG A 274 -5.47 -2.15 0.00
C ARG A 274 -6.85 -2.48 0.54
N ALA A 275 -7.06 -3.74 0.92
CA ALA A 275 -8.22 -4.17 1.69
C ALA A 275 -8.03 -3.84 3.18
N ARG A 276 -9.10 -3.42 3.85
CA ARG A 276 -9.11 -3.06 5.29
C ARG A 276 -9.32 -4.26 6.20
N GLY A 277 -9.71 -5.40 5.64
CA GLY A 277 -9.95 -6.64 6.36
C GLY A 277 -10.10 -7.83 5.42
N MET A 278 -10.17 -9.02 6.00
CA MET A 278 -10.23 -10.28 5.25
C MET A 278 -11.44 -10.33 4.30
N ASP A 279 -12.61 -9.95 4.78
CA ASP A 279 -13.82 -10.00 3.97
C ASP A 279 -13.78 -9.04 2.79
N GLU A 280 -13.24 -7.81 2.98
CA GLU A 280 -13.06 -6.85 1.90
C GLU A 280 -12.04 -7.35 0.88
N LEU A 281 -10.97 -8.02 1.31
CA LEU A 281 -10.00 -8.65 0.42
C LEU A 281 -10.65 -9.72 -0.45
N ILE A 282 -11.50 -10.56 0.11
CA ILE A 282 -12.21 -11.62 -0.62
C ILE A 282 -13.17 -11.01 -1.65
N GLU A 283 -14.03 -10.04 -1.26
CA GLU A 283 -14.97 -9.40 -2.16
C GLU A 283 -14.26 -8.63 -3.28
N THR A 284 -13.14 -7.98 -2.95
CA THR A 284 -12.32 -7.28 -3.95
C THR A 284 -11.68 -8.26 -4.93
N THR A 285 -11.16 -9.38 -4.44
CA THR A 285 -10.60 -10.43 -5.31
C THR A 285 -11.66 -11.01 -6.25
N GLU A 286 -12.84 -11.34 -5.72
CA GLU A 286 -14.00 -11.79 -6.51
C GLU A 286 -14.34 -10.79 -7.61
N CYS A 287 -14.39 -9.50 -7.25
CA CYS A 287 -14.69 -8.42 -8.20
C CYS A 287 -13.68 -8.38 -9.36
N PHE A 288 -12.38 -8.37 -9.05
CA PHE A 288 -11.33 -8.28 -10.08
C PHE A 288 -11.15 -9.57 -10.91
N VAL A 289 -11.52 -10.72 -10.37
CA VAL A 289 -11.49 -11.99 -11.12
C VAL A 289 -12.58 -12.02 -12.19
N HIS A 290 -13.78 -11.50 -11.91
CA HIS A 290 -14.95 -11.73 -12.74
C HIS A 290 -15.54 -10.48 -13.42
N ALA A 291 -15.18 -9.27 -12.95
CA ALA A 291 -15.59 -8.04 -13.60
C ALA A 291 -14.52 -7.53 -14.56
N ASP A 292 -14.93 -7.07 -15.72
CA ASP A 292 -14.05 -6.31 -16.61
C ASP A 292 -13.81 -4.89 -16.07
N LEU A 293 -12.72 -4.25 -16.49
CA LEU A 293 -12.43 -2.89 -16.07
C LEU A 293 -13.42 -1.90 -16.72
N PRO A 294 -14.07 -1.04 -15.92
CA PRO A 294 -15.02 -0.05 -16.43
C PRO A 294 -14.31 1.06 -17.20
N LYS A 295 -15.04 1.71 -18.12
CA LYS A 295 -14.55 2.89 -18.86
C LYS A 295 -14.60 4.17 -18.04
N GLY A 296 -15.42 4.19 -16.98
CA GLY A 296 -15.65 5.33 -16.11
C GLY A 296 -16.38 4.92 -14.83
N ALA A 297 -16.88 5.90 -14.09
CA ALA A 297 -17.50 5.71 -12.78
C ALA A 297 -19.04 5.90 -12.77
N ARG A 298 -19.70 5.89 -13.92
CA ARG A 298 -21.14 6.10 -14.03
C ARG A 298 -21.88 4.80 -13.68
N LEU A 299 -22.39 4.73 -12.45
CA LEU A 299 -23.06 3.55 -11.91
C LEU A 299 -24.52 3.48 -12.33
N ALA A 300 -25.00 2.28 -12.60
CA ALA A 300 -26.42 1.94 -12.66
C ALA A 300 -26.73 0.77 -11.74
N ALA A 301 -27.93 0.72 -11.16
CA ALA A 301 -28.37 -0.40 -10.35
C ALA A 301 -29.85 -0.75 -10.59
N VAL A 302 -30.16 -2.05 -10.48
CA VAL A 302 -31.51 -2.60 -10.55
C VAL A 302 -31.80 -3.37 -9.27
N THR A 303 -32.92 -3.07 -8.64
CA THR A 303 -33.46 -3.80 -7.47
C THR A 303 -34.95 -4.06 -7.64
N LEU A 304 -35.50 -4.94 -6.80
CA LEU A 304 -36.94 -5.22 -6.72
C LEU A 304 -37.58 -4.62 -5.44
N SER A 305 -36.88 -3.66 -4.80
CA SER A 305 -37.32 -3.14 -3.50
C SER A 305 -36.92 -1.68 -3.30
N GLY A 306 -37.90 -0.82 -3.02
CA GLY A 306 -37.65 0.59 -2.69
C GLY A 306 -36.77 0.77 -1.44
N GLY A 307 -36.87 -0.12 -0.45
CA GLY A 307 -35.99 -0.11 0.72
C GLY A 307 -34.53 -0.41 0.35
N LYS A 308 -34.29 -1.43 -0.47
CA LYS A 308 -32.93 -1.75 -0.96
C LYS A 308 -32.38 -0.65 -1.87
N ARG A 309 -33.24 0.00 -2.68
CA ARG A 309 -32.87 1.19 -3.46
C ARG A 309 -32.29 2.30 -2.57
N GLY A 310 -32.95 2.59 -1.44
CA GLY A 310 -32.44 3.57 -0.47
C GLY A 310 -31.09 3.17 0.11
N LEU A 311 -30.93 1.91 0.54
CA LEU A 311 -29.66 1.39 1.06
C LEU A 311 -28.51 1.49 0.05
N LEU A 312 -28.77 1.18 -1.21
CA LEU A 312 -27.78 1.34 -2.29
C LEU A 312 -27.34 2.82 -2.42
N ILE A 313 -28.29 3.76 -2.46
CA ILE A 313 -27.97 5.19 -2.57
C ILE A 313 -27.09 5.63 -1.40
N ASP A 314 -27.46 5.29 -0.16
CA ASP A 314 -26.74 5.69 1.05
C ASP A 314 -25.31 5.11 1.07
N ALA A 315 -25.16 3.82 0.78
CA ALA A 315 -23.87 3.13 0.82
C ALA A 315 -22.89 3.69 -0.25
N PHE A 316 -23.35 3.85 -1.49
CA PHE A 316 -22.51 4.37 -2.57
C PHE A 316 -22.17 5.85 -2.36
N SER A 317 -23.16 6.68 -1.93
CA SER A 317 -22.91 8.09 -1.63
C SER A 317 -21.91 8.28 -0.49
N SER A 318 -21.97 7.45 0.56
CA SER A 318 -21.01 7.48 1.67
C SER A 318 -19.59 7.15 1.23
N ALA A 319 -19.42 6.35 0.17
CA ALA A 319 -18.13 6.06 -0.44
C ALA A 319 -17.67 7.12 -1.47
N GLY A 320 -18.46 8.16 -1.69
CA GLY A 320 -18.19 9.22 -2.68
C GLY A 320 -18.53 8.80 -4.12
N LEU A 321 -19.37 7.77 -4.29
CA LEU A 321 -19.83 7.27 -5.58
C LEU A 321 -21.31 7.62 -5.77
N ASN A 322 -21.70 8.02 -6.99
CA ASN A 322 -23.06 8.41 -7.31
C ASN A 322 -23.60 7.61 -8.50
N PHE A 323 -24.90 7.36 -8.47
CA PHE A 323 -25.61 6.77 -9.60
C PHE A 323 -25.80 7.80 -10.71
N ALA A 324 -25.55 7.39 -11.96
CA ALA A 324 -25.69 8.24 -13.14
C ALA A 324 -27.16 8.54 -13.46
N GLN A 325 -27.42 9.62 -14.17
CA GLN A 325 -28.69 9.78 -14.86
C GLN A 325 -28.73 8.80 -16.04
N LEU A 326 -29.85 8.09 -16.17
CA LEU A 326 -30.07 7.23 -17.34
C LEU A 326 -30.34 8.09 -18.59
N SER A 327 -29.96 7.56 -19.74
CA SER A 327 -30.33 8.19 -21.00
C SER A 327 -31.85 8.34 -21.12
N ARG A 328 -32.28 9.34 -21.86
CA ARG A 328 -33.72 9.54 -22.12
C ARG A 328 -34.37 8.31 -22.75
N SER A 329 -33.69 7.66 -23.70
CA SER A 329 -34.15 6.43 -24.35
C SER A 329 -34.36 5.28 -23.35
N ALA A 330 -33.42 5.07 -22.40
CA ALA A 330 -33.55 4.05 -21.37
C ALA A 330 -34.73 4.37 -20.43
N SER A 331 -34.81 5.61 -19.95
CA SER A 331 -35.88 6.09 -19.06
C SER A 331 -37.26 5.93 -19.70
N ASP A 332 -37.43 6.31 -20.96
CA ASP A 332 -38.70 6.19 -21.66
C ASP A 332 -39.12 4.72 -21.88
N LYS A 333 -38.15 3.82 -22.19
CA LYS A 333 -38.41 2.37 -22.33
C LYS A 333 -38.84 1.78 -20.99
N LEU A 334 -38.15 2.09 -19.92
CA LEU A 334 -38.49 1.61 -18.57
C LEU A 334 -39.85 2.14 -18.11
N ALA A 335 -40.15 3.42 -18.33
CA ALA A 335 -41.44 4.00 -17.97
C ALA A 335 -42.63 3.36 -18.72
N LYS A 336 -42.43 2.96 -19.98
CA LYS A 336 -43.47 2.27 -20.76
C LYS A 336 -43.69 0.83 -20.32
N MET A 337 -42.67 0.16 -19.83
CA MET A 337 -42.68 -1.24 -19.47
C MET A 337 -43.13 -1.47 -18.02
N LEU A 338 -42.72 -0.58 -17.13
CA LEU A 338 -42.98 -0.67 -15.69
C LEU A 338 -44.29 0.02 -15.34
N GLY A 339 -45.16 -0.65 -14.61
CA GLY A 339 -46.46 -0.12 -14.20
C GLY A 339 -46.41 0.61 -12.83
N PRO A 340 -47.58 0.90 -12.25
CA PRO A 340 -47.70 1.47 -10.90
C PRO A 340 -46.95 0.67 -9.85
N GLY A 341 -46.30 1.33 -8.92
CA GLY A 341 -45.52 0.70 -7.87
C GLY A 341 -44.03 0.51 -8.21
N SER A 342 -43.61 0.91 -9.41
CA SER A 342 -42.21 0.99 -9.83
C SER A 342 -41.70 2.41 -9.70
N ILE A 343 -40.40 2.56 -9.39
CA ILE A 343 -39.72 3.87 -9.35
C ILE A 343 -38.68 3.90 -10.49
N VAL A 344 -39.08 4.50 -11.62
CA VAL A 344 -38.18 4.72 -12.74
C VAL A 344 -37.14 5.76 -12.38
N GLY A 345 -35.88 5.36 -12.44
CA GLY A 345 -34.73 6.17 -12.07
C GLY A 345 -33.48 5.31 -11.88
N ASN A 346 -32.45 5.85 -11.26
CA ASN A 346 -31.24 5.09 -10.99
C ASN A 346 -30.81 5.34 -9.53
N PRO A 347 -30.74 4.31 -8.68
CA PRO A 347 -31.10 2.91 -8.92
C PRO A 347 -32.55 2.71 -9.34
N LEU A 348 -32.78 1.74 -10.23
CA LEU A 348 -34.12 1.36 -10.65
C LEU A 348 -34.77 0.45 -9.60
N ASP A 349 -35.97 0.82 -9.11
CA ASP A 349 -36.88 -0.12 -8.46
C ASP A 349 -37.87 -0.64 -9.49
N ALA A 350 -37.64 -1.85 -9.98
CA ALA A 350 -38.50 -2.48 -10.99
C ALA A 350 -39.87 -2.89 -10.46
N GLY A 351 -40.06 -2.85 -9.14
CA GLY A 351 -41.36 -2.97 -8.48
C GLY A 351 -42.05 -4.31 -8.63
N PHE A 352 -43.33 -4.31 -8.35
CA PHE A 352 -44.15 -5.52 -8.31
C PHE A 352 -44.33 -6.18 -9.70
N ALA A 353 -44.34 -5.38 -10.77
CA ALA A 353 -44.47 -5.90 -12.15
C ALA A 353 -43.34 -6.88 -12.50
N ALA A 354 -42.09 -6.57 -12.09
CA ALA A 354 -40.94 -7.44 -12.32
C ALA A 354 -40.90 -8.67 -11.38
N VAL A 355 -41.63 -8.64 -10.27
CA VAL A 355 -41.80 -9.81 -9.39
C VAL A 355 -42.84 -10.78 -9.99
N VAL A 356 -43.92 -10.25 -10.51
CA VAL A 356 -44.99 -11.04 -11.15
C VAL A 356 -44.57 -11.61 -12.50
N ASP A 357 -43.88 -10.81 -13.30
CA ASP A 357 -43.32 -11.25 -14.58
C ASP A 357 -41.81 -11.11 -14.64
N PRO A 358 -41.08 -12.20 -14.41
CA PRO A 358 -39.61 -12.19 -14.47
C PRO A 358 -39.03 -11.72 -15.80
N SER A 359 -39.79 -11.73 -16.89
CA SER A 359 -39.30 -11.21 -18.17
C SER A 359 -39.15 -9.69 -18.16
N VAL A 360 -40.01 -9.00 -17.42
CA VAL A 360 -39.89 -7.54 -17.15
C VAL A 360 -38.61 -7.21 -16.42
N TYR A 361 -38.25 -8.03 -15.43
CA TYR A 361 -36.98 -7.86 -14.68
C TYR A 361 -35.78 -8.01 -15.61
N MET A 362 -35.74 -9.07 -16.42
CA MET A 362 -34.67 -9.35 -17.37
C MET A 362 -34.53 -8.27 -18.44
N GLN A 363 -35.67 -7.76 -18.97
CA GLN A 363 -35.65 -6.63 -19.88
C GLN A 363 -35.16 -5.33 -19.24
N SER A 364 -35.51 -5.09 -17.97
CA SER A 364 -35.01 -3.95 -17.21
C SER A 364 -33.48 -3.99 -17.09
N ILE A 365 -32.94 -5.16 -16.74
CA ILE A 365 -31.47 -5.37 -16.65
C ILE A 365 -30.83 -5.10 -18.02
N LYS A 366 -31.42 -5.65 -19.10
CA LYS A 366 -30.89 -5.44 -20.44
C LYS A 366 -30.88 -3.97 -20.85
N ILE A 367 -31.94 -3.22 -20.56
CA ILE A 367 -32.00 -1.78 -20.85
C ILE A 367 -30.88 -1.03 -20.10
N MET A 368 -30.60 -1.39 -18.82
CA MET A 368 -29.54 -0.77 -18.03
C MET A 368 -28.15 -1.13 -18.56
N ILE A 369 -27.96 -2.37 -19.06
CA ILE A 369 -26.69 -2.80 -19.66
C ILE A 369 -26.45 -2.06 -20.99
N ASP A 370 -27.50 -1.90 -21.82
CA ASP A 370 -27.40 -1.25 -23.12
C ASP A 370 -27.31 0.29 -23.03
N ASP A 371 -27.58 0.89 -21.86
CA ASP A 371 -27.59 2.35 -21.71
C ASP A 371 -26.17 2.94 -21.88
N PRO A 372 -25.90 3.82 -22.86
CA PRO A 372 -24.57 4.39 -23.10
C PRO A 372 -24.10 5.36 -22.01
N ASP A 373 -25.01 5.82 -21.15
CA ASP A 373 -24.70 6.77 -20.07
C ASP A 373 -24.28 6.10 -18.76
N THR A 374 -24.08 4.78 -18.79
CA THR A 374 -23.61 3.99 -17.65
C THR A 374 -22.34 3.22 -17.97
N ASP A 375 -21.46 3.02 -16.98
CA ASP A 375 -20.17 2.33 -17.11
C ASP A 375 -20.13 1.02 -16.31
N ILE A 376 -20.99 0.86 -15.31
CA ILE A 376 -21.08 -0.32 -14.43
C ILE A 376 -22.56 -0.57 -14.15
N VAL A 377 -23.00 -1.82 -14.25
CA VAL A 377 -24.38 -2.23 -13.91
C VAL A 377 -24.37 -3.16 -12.70
N ILE A 378 -25.12 -2.78 -11.69
CA ILE A 378 -25.25 -3.50 -10.43
C ILE A 378 -26.64 -4.12 -10.37
N ILE A 379 -26.70 -5.39 -10.03
CA ILE A 379 -27.95 -6.14 -9.83
C ILE A 379 -28.02 -6.55 -8.37
N ASP A 380 -28.96 -5.95 -7.62
CA ASP A 380 -29.20 -6.33 -6.23
C ASP A 380 -30.04 -7.61 -6.19
N SER A 381 -29.36 -8.73 -6.03
CA SER A 381 -29.97 -10.05 -5.95
C SER A 381 -29.05 -11.04 -5.22
N GLU A 382 -29.62 -12.19 -4.87
CA GLU A 382 -28.93 -13.27 -4.16
C GLU A 382 -28.90 -14.52 -5.02
N LEU A 383 -27.81 -15.28 -4.97
CA LEU A 383 -27.75 -16.60 -5.58
C LEU A 383 -28.70 -17.57 -4.84
N PRO A 384 -29.40 -18.47 -5.55
CA PRO A 384 -30.20 -19.50 -4.92
C PRO A 384 -29.31 -20.52 -4.18
N LYS A 385 -29.76 -20.96 -3.01
CA LYS A 385 -29.07 -21.95 -2.16
C LYS A 385 -29.37 -23.41 -2.54
N ALA A 386 -30.39 -23.61 -3.34
CA ALA A 386 -30.83 -24.92 -3.83
C ALA A 386 -31.30 -24.78 -5.29
N PRO A 387 -31.41 -25.88 -6.06
CA PRO A 387 -31.87 -25.85 -7.43
C PRO A 387 -33.20 -25.07 -7.59
N HIS A 388 -33.22 -24.14 -8.57
CA HIS A 388 -34.35 -23.29 -8.86
C HIS A 388 -34.32 -22.89 -10.33
N GLU A 389 -34.99 -23.64 -11.17
CA GLU A 389 -34.90 -23.56 -12.62
C GLU A 389 -35.02 -22.14 -13.20
N LEU A 390 -36.01 -21.36 -12.76
CA LEU A 390 -36.24 -19.99 -13.26
C LEU A 390 -35.06 -19.07 -12.87
N ARG A 391 -34.59 -19.13 -11.63
CA ARG A 391 -33.51 -18.26 -11.16
C ARG A 391 -32.17 -18.62 -11.81
N GLU A 392 -31.88 -19.92 -11.99
CA GLU A 392 -30.69 -20.38 -12.70
C GLU A 392 -30.72 -19.94 -14.16
N ARG A 393 -31.83 -20.10 -14.85
CA ARG A 393 -32.00 -19.63 -16.22
C ARG A 393 -31.75 -18.13 -16.34
N ASN A 394 -32.35 -17.34 -15.47
CA ASN A 394 -32.16 -15.88 -15.46
C ASN A 394 -30.70 -15.47 -15.18
N LEU A 395 -30.03 -16.15 -14.26
CA LEU A 395 -28.59 -15.92 -13.98
C LEU A 395 -27.73 -16.23 -15.21
N ARG A 396 -27.99 -17.35 -15.92
CA ARG A 396 -27.25 -17.68 -17.14
C ARG A 396 -27.49 -16.64 -18.24
N LEU A 397 -28.74 -16.16 -18.41
CA LEU A 397 -29.05 -15.07 -19.34
C LEU A 397 -28.32 -13.78 -18.99
N VAL A 398 -28.21 -13.43 -17.68
CA VAL A 398 -27.43 -12.27 -17.25
C VAL A 398 -25.94 -12.47 -17.56
N ASN A 399 -25.42 -13.67 -17.36
CA ASN A 399 -24.02 -13.97 -17.68
C ASN A 399 -23.76 -13.88 -19.21
N GLU A 400 -24.69 -14.32 -20.04
CA GLU A 400 -24.63 -14.14 -21.50
C GLU A 400 -24.66 -12.64 -21.88
N MET A 401 -25.57 -11.87 -21.27
CA MET A 401 -25.63 -10.42 -21.47
C MET A 401 -24.36 -9.73 -21.02
N ALA A 402 -23.79 -10.14 -19.88
CA ALA A 402 -22.54 -9.61 -19.36
C ALA A 402 -21.35 -9.93 -20.28
N SER A 403 -21.27 -11.15 -20.80
CA SER A 403 -20.24 -11.56 -21.79
C SER A 403 -20.27 -10.70 -23.07
N ALA A 404 -21.44 -10.26 -23.50
CA ALA A 404 -21.63 -9.42 -24.68
C ALA A 404 -21.49 -7.91 -24.36
N ALA A 405 -21.53 -7.52 -23.10
CA ALA A 405 -21.51 -6.13 -22.67
C ALA A 405 -20.09 -5.53 -22.75
N SER A 406 -20.02 -4.22 -23.00
CA SER A 406 -18.75 -3.47 -22.96
C SER A 406 -18.46 -2.84 -21.59
N LYS A 407 -19.15 -3.29 -20.55
CA LYS A 407 -19.11 -2.80 -19.17
C LYS A 407 -19.34 -3.95 -18.18
N PRO A 408 -18.75 -3.89 -16.97
CA PRO A 408 -18.95 -4.91 -15.95
C PRO A 408 -20.40 -4.96 -15.47
N VAL A 409 -20.89 -6.18 -15.26
CA VAL A 409 -22.17 -6.49 -14.64
C VAL A 409 -21.89 -7.22 -13.32
N ILE A 410 -22.41 -6.70 -12.22
CA ILE A 410 -22.04 -7.12 -10.86
C ILE A 410 -23.31 -7.46 -10.08
N TYR A 411 -23.35 -8.67 -9.52
CA TYR A 411 -24.37 -9.07 -8.54
C TYR A 411 -23.91 -8.67 -7.14
N ILE A 412 -24.81 -8.03 -6.38
CA ILE A 412 -24.58 -7.71 -4.97
C ILE A 412 -25.71 -8.29 -4.14
N SER A 413 -25.38 -9.14 -3.19
CA SER A 413 -26.26 -9.44 -2.06
C SER A 413 -26.00 -8.43 -0.95
N ALA A 414 -27.03 -7.68 -0.54
CA ALA A 414 -26.89 -6.70 0.54
C ALA A 414 -26.40 -7.32 1.86
N MET A 415 -26.68 -8.61 2.07
CA MET A 415 -26.26 -9.38 3.23
C MET A 415 -25.25 -10.47 2.84
N SER A 416 -24.39 -10.85 3.77
CA SER A 416 -23.55 -12.04 3.66
C SER A 416 -24.37 -13.28 3.96
N ILE A 417 -24.50 -14.17 2.96
CA ILE A 417 -25.20 -15.45 3.09
C ILE A 417 -24.23 -16.59 2.81
N GLY A 418 -24.38 -17.71 3.52
CA GLY A 418 -23.54 -18.88 3.29
C GLY A 418 -23.74 -19.46 1.89
N PHE A 419 -22.65 -19.87 1.26
CA PHE A 419 -22.68 -20.67 0.03
C PHE A 419 -22.92 -22.14 0.36
N THR A 420 -23.74 -22.81 -0.45
CA THR A 420 -23.88 -24.25 -0.48
C THR A 420 -23.03 -24.80 -1.63
N GLU A 421 -22.81 -26.13 -1.69
CA GLU A 421 -22.13 -26.74 -2.84
C GLU A 421 -22.86 -26.42 -4.16
N PHE A 422 -24.19 -26.35 -4.11
CA PHE A 422 -24.98 -25.92 -5.26
C PHE A 422 -24.67 -24.47 -5.67
N THR A 423 -24.65 -23.54 -4.69
CA THR A 423 -24.34 -22.13 -4.93
C THR A 423 -22.93 -21.97 -5.51
N LYS A 424 -21.95 -22.74 -4.99
CA LYS A 424 -20.58 -22.76 -5.47
C LYS A 424 -20.49 -23.21 -6.94
N GLY A 425 -21.12 -24.35 -7.28
CA GLY A 425 -21.18 -24.83 -8.67
C GLY A 425 -21.89 -23.86 -9.62
N LEU A 426 -22.99 -23.23 -9.16
CA LEU A 426 -23.69 -22.20 -9.93
C LEU A 426 -22.77 -20.99 -10.16
N ARG A 427 -22.06 -20.51 -9.12
CA ARG A 427 -21.11 -19.42 -9.22
C ARG A 427 -20.02 -19.67 -10.26
N GLN A 428 -19.44 -20.88 -10.28
CA GLN A 428 -18.43 -21.28 -11.26
C GLN A 428 -18.97 -21.27 -12.70
N SER A 429 -20.27 -21.45 -12.88
CA SER A 429 -20.93 -21.36 -14.20
C SER A 429 -21.20 -19.92 -14.69
N LEU A 430 -20.82 -18.90 -13.91
CA LEU A 430 -21.07 -17.48 -14.21
C LEU A 430 -19.73 -16.68 -14.32
N PRO A 431 -18.86 -16.99 -15.30
CA PRO A 431 -17.51 -16.40 -15.36
C PRO A 431 -17.46 -14.91 -15.68
N HIS A 432 -18.55 -14.33 -16.22
CA HIS A 432 -18.61 -12.93 -16.63
C HIS A 432 -19.36 -12.01 -15.65
N VAL A 433 -19.75 -12.54 -14.49
CA VAL A 433 -20.49 -11.79 -13.46
C VAL A 433 -19.79 -11.93 -12.12
N ALA A 434 -19.32 -10.83 -11.56
CA ALA A 434 -18.84 -10.82 -10.18
C ALA A 434 -20.02 -10.96 -9.21
N VAL A 435 -19.89 -11.83 -8.20
CA VAL A 435 -20.94 -12.07 -7.21
C VAL A 435 -20.42 -11.72 -5.83
N MET A 436 -20.79 -10.55 -5.33
CA MET A 436 -20.32 -10.01 -4.06
C MET A 436 -21.37 -10.05 -2.96
N GLN A 437 -20.90 -10.07 -1.72
CA GLN A 437 -21.75 -10.14 -0.52
C GLN A 437 -21.37 -9.05 0.50
N GLY A 438 -22.40 -8.51 1.17
CA GLY A 438 -22.26 -7.42 2.11
C GLY A 438 -22.05 -6.08 1.39
N LEU A 439 -23.05 -5.21 1.50
CA LEU A 439 -23.14 -3.98 0.70
C LEU A 439 -21.89 -3.09 0.85
N ASP A 440 -21.42 -2.86 2.07
CA ASP A 440 -20.27 -1.98 2.32
C ASP A 440 -18.97 -2.51 1.66
N ARG A 441 -18.78 -3.84 1.68
CA ARG A 441 -17.60 -4.49 1.08
C ARG A 441 -17.69 -4.45 -0.44
N ALA A 442 -18.86 -4.71 -1.00
CA ALA A 442 -19.10 -4.63 -2.44
C ALA A 442 -18.88 -3.21 -2.98
N VAL A 443 -19.31 -2.18 -2.24
CA VAL A 443 -19.05 -0.78 -2.57
C VAL A 443 -17.55 -0.49 -2.55
N GLY A 444 -16.81 -0.99 -1.55
CA GLY A 444 -15.35 -0.88 -1.48
C GLY A 444 -14.66 -1.53 -2.69
N ALA A 445 -15.07 -2.74 -3.06
CA ALA A 445 -14.54 -3.47 -4.20
C ALA A 445 -14.82 -2.76 -5.55
N ILE A 446 -16.03 -2.23 -5.75
CA ILE A 446 -16.38 -1.46 -6.95
C ILE A 446 -15.58 -0.16 -7.04
N LYS A 447 -15.42 0.54 -5.90
CA LYS A 447 -14.58 1.73 -5.83
C LYS A 447 -13.13 1.41 -6.23
N ALA A 448 -12.57 0.34 -5.70
CA ALA A 448 -11.24 -0.14 -6.05
C ALA A 448 -11.12 -0.48 -7.55
N LEU A 449 -12.13 -1.13 -8.13
CA LEU A 449 -12.18 -1.44 -9.57
C LEU A 449 -12.15 -0.17 -10.43
N ILE A 450 -12.92 0.86 -10.06
CA ILE A 450 -12.96 2.17 -10.74
C ILE A 450 -11.61 2.87 -10.63
N GLU A 451 -11.04 2.92 -9.42
CA GLU A 451 -9.75 3.55 -9.15
C GLU A 451 -8.63 2.86 -9.95
N TYR A 452 -8.57 1.54 -9.93
CA TYR A 452 -7.59 0.77 -10.70
C TYR A 452 -7.75 0.99 -12.22
N ALA A 453 -8.98 1.02 -12.73
CA ALA A 453 -9.23 1.28 -14.13
C ALA A 453 -8.76 2.67 -14.58
N SER A 454 -8.84 3.66 -13.70
CA SER A 454 -8.35 5.02 -13.96
C SER A 454 -6.82 5.12 -13.94
N LEU A 455 -6.16 4.37 -13.06
CA LEU A 455 -4.70 4.38 -12.90
C LEU A 455 -3.97 3.63 -14.02
N ARG A 456 -4.60 2.62 -14.61
CA ARG A 456 -3.98 1.79 -15.67
C ARG A 456 -3.59 2.59 -16.91
N LYS A 457 -4.25 3.71 -17.17
CA LYS A 457 -4.04 4.53 -18.36
C LYS A 457 -2.84 5.46 -18.21
N GLU A 458 -1.64 4.92 -18.09
CA GLU A 458 -0.37 5.66 -18.16
C GLU A 458 0.06 6.39 -16.88
N MET A 459 0.96 5.79 -16.16
CA MET A 459 1.75 6.52 -15.16
C MET A 459 3.22 6.47 -15.58
N PRO A 460 3.75 7.57 -16.12
CA PRO A 460 5.18 7.65 -16.41
C PRO A 460 5.97 7.56 -15.10
N ASP A 461 7.18 6.98 -15.18
CA ASP A 461 8.10 7.01 -14.05
C ASP A 461 8.46 8.45 -13.72
N ILE A 462 8.06 8.91 -12.54
CA ILE A 462 8.45 10.23 -12.07
C ILE A 462 9.84 10.11 -11.47
N VAL A 463 10.79 10.75 -12.10
CA VAL A 463 12.17 10.89 -11.62
C VAL A 463 12.40 12.28 -11.05
N SER A 464 13.35 12.41 -10.14
CA SER A 464 13.73 13.74 -9.62
C SER A 464 14.13 14.67 -10.75
N SER A 465 13.47 15.82 -10.82
CA SER A 465 13.71 16.89 -11.79
C SER A 465 14.65 18.00 -11.26
N SER A 466 15.40 17.71 -10.18
CA SER A 466 16.29 18.68 -9.56
C SER A 466 17.45 19.07 -10.46
N SER A 467 17.90 20.32 -10.35
CA SER A 467 19.08 20.82 -11.08
C SER A 467 20.38 20.23 -10.53
N ALA A 468 21.41 20.11 -11.35
CA ALA A 468 22.75 19.72 -10.92
C ALA A 468 23.29 20.64 -9.80
N SER A 469 22.96 21.93 -9.84
CA SER A 469 23.30 22.92 -8.81
C SER A 469 22.64 22.63 -7.47
N ALA A 470 21.36 22.19 -7.48
CA ALA A 470 20.65 21.81 -6.27
C ALA A 470 21.29 20.57 -5.62
N ARG A 471 21.56 19.53 -6.39
CA ARG A 471 22.24 18.32 -5.91
C ARG A 471 23.62 18.60 -5.34
N ALA A 472 24.44 19.40 -6.04
CA ALA A 472 25.77 19.82 -5.54
C ALA A 472 25.68 20.65 -4.25
N THR A 473 24.60 21.43 -4.07
CA THR A 473 24.36 22.16 -2.83
C THR A 473 23.97 21.23 -1.70
N LEU A 474 23.12 20.25 -1.96
CA LEU A 474 22.73 19.20 -1.01
C LEU A 474 23.97 18.45 -0.51
N GLU A 475 24.76 17.87 -1.42
CA GLU A 475 25.98 17.12 -1.06
C GLU A 475 26.95 17.92 -0.20
N ARG A 476 27.23 19.19 -0.59
CA ARG A 476 28.13 20.07 0.19
C ARG A 476 27.58 20.39 1.57
N THR A 477 26.25 20.55 1.68
CA THR A 477 25.61 20.86 2.98
C THR A 477 25.63 19.65 3.88
N LEU A 478 25.29 18.48 3.38
CA LEU A 478 25.30 17.22 4.16
C LEU A 478 26.73 16.85 4.62
N LYS A 479 27.75 17.01 3.76
CA LYS A 479 29.17 16.78 4.12
C LYS A 479 29.68 17.71 5.23
N ARG A 480 29.10 18.90 5.40
CA ARG A 480 29.49 19.89 6.41
C ARG A 480 28.68 19.83 7.69
N ALA A 481 27.61 19.08 7.69
CA ALA A 481 26.74 18.91 8.85
C ALA A 481 27.49 18.22 10.00
N LYS A 482 27.34 18.76 11.21
CA LYS A 482 28.06 18.26 12.42
C LYS A 482 27.12 17.73 13.51
N GLY A 483 25.81 17.72 13.26
CA GLY A 483 24.80 17.34 14.24
C GLY A 483 23.63 16.59 13.62
N PRO A 484 22.64 16.23 14.43
CA PRO A 484 21.48 15.46 13.98
C PRO A 484 20.50 16.27 13.12
N ALA A 485 20.67 17.60 13.07
CA ALA A 485 19.84 18.49 12.26
C ALA A 485 20.68 19.64 11.69
N LEU A 486 20.22 20.20 10.57
CA LEU A 486 20.77 21.43 10.03
C LEU A 486 20.22 22.64 10.79
N ASP A 487 21.05 23.69 10.92
CA ASP A 487 20.55 24.98 11.39
C ASP A 487 19.55 25.62 10.40
N GLU A 488 18.80 26.60 10.86
CA GLU A 488 17.73 27.25 10.06
C GLU A 488 18.26 27.86 8.76
N VAL A 489 19.48 28.40 8.77
CA VAL A 489 20.08 29.05 7.59
C VAL A 489 20.50 28.03 6.55
N ALA A 490 21.12 26.93 6.98
CA ALA A 490 21.49 25.83 6.09
C ALA A 490 20.24 25.14 5.53
N SER A 491 19.22 24.93 6.37
CA SER A 491 17.92 24.38 5.95
C SER A 491 17.27 25.24 4.88
N LYS A 492 17.11 26.56 5.10
CA LYS A 492 16.52 27.46 4.14
C LYS A 492 17.34 27.63 2.86
N LYS A 493 18.67 27.54 2.95
CA LYS A 493 19.54 27.52 1.78
C LYS A 493 19.27 26.31 0.91
N LEU A 494 19.05 25.14 1.48
CA LEU A 494 18.67 23.94 0.73
C LEU A 494 17.26 24.08 0.16
N LEU A 495 16.27 24.50 0.95
CA LEU A 495 14.90 24.77 0.47
C LEU A 495 14.93 25.67 -0.78
N LYS A 496 15.69 26.77 -0.71
CA LYS A 496 15.84 27.70 -1.84
C LYS A 496 16.51 27.05 -3.05
N ALA A 497 17.55 26.20 -2.85
CA ALA A 497 18.25 25.51 -3.94
C ALA A 497 17.31 24.55 -4.70
N TYR A 498 16.34 23.95 -3.99
CA TYR A 498 15.30 23.11 -4.57
C TYR A 498 14.05 23.89 -5.02
N GLY A 499 14.17 25.21 -5.13
CA GLY A 499 13.14 26.10 -5.68
C GLY A 499 11.99 26.41 -4.73
N ILE A 500 12.09 26.03 -3.46
CA ILE A 500 11.05 26.35 -2.47
C ILE A 500 11.19 27.83 -2.07
N PRO A 501 10.12 28.62 -2.16
CA PRO A 501 10.17 30.02 -1.78
C PRO A 501 10.44 30.17 -0.28
N VAL A 502 11.44 30.97 0.08
CA VAL A 502 11.80 31.28 1.48
C VAL A 502 11.74 32.79 1.73
N SER A 503 11.48 33.19 2.98
CA SER A 503 11.52 34.59 3.40
C SER A 503 12.88 35.20 3.17
N LYS A 504 12.95 36.54 2.88
CA LYS A 504 14.20 37.29 2.86
C LYS A 504 14.69 37.42 4.31
N GLU A 505 15.93 37.07 4.57
CA GLU A 505 16.49 37.12 5.92
C GLU A 505 18.02 37.15 5.93
N GLU A 506 18.60 37.66 7.00
CA GLU A 506 20.04 37.67 7.26
C GLU A 506 20.27 37.65 8.77
N ILE A 507 21.38 36.99 9.20
CA ILE A 507 21.79 36.99 10.61
C ILE A 507 22.55 38.25 10.96
N ALA A 508 22.16 38.95 12.03
CA ALA A 508 22.85 40.06 12.63
C ALA A 508 23.59 39.60 13.91
N ARG A 509 24.81 40.00 14.06
CA ARG A 509 25.62 39.80 15.29
C ARG A 509 25.62 41.03 16.18
N THR A 510 25.26 42.15 15.67
CA THR A 510 25.15 43.43 16.39
C THR A 510 23.80 44.11 16.09
N ALA A 511 23.34 44.96 17.02
CA ALA A 511 22.14 45.74 16.83
C ALA A 511 22.20 46.71 15.62
N THR A 512 23.40 47.14 15.26
CA THR A 512 23.65 48.01 14.11
C THR A 512 23.51 47.25 12.79
N GLU A 513 24.05 46.00 12.73
CA GLU A 513 23.83 45.11 11.61
C GLU A 513 22.35 44.75 11.45
N ALA A 514 21.65 44.45 12.55
CA ALA A 514 20.22 44.18 12.53
C ALA A 514 19.41 45.28 11.88
N VAL A 515 19.69 46.55 12.22
CA VAL A 515 19.06 47.72 11.61
C VAL A 515 19.40 47.86 10.12
N LYS A 516 20.67 47.59 9.73
CA LYS A 516 21.08 47.62 8.32
C LYS A 516 20.34 46.58 7.49
N ILE A 517 20.24 45.36 8.01
CA ILE A 517 19.51 44.26 7.37
C ILE A 517 18.04 44.57 7.25
N ALA A 518 17.38 45.04 8.32
CA ALA A 518 15.97 45.40 8.29
C ALA A 518 15.66 46.48 7.25
N LYS A 519 16.51 47.48 7.12
CA LYS A 519 16.36 48.53 6.07
C LYS A 519 16.52 47.94 4.65
N LYS A 520 17.39 46.97 4.46
CA LYS A 520 17.58 46.27 3.17
C LYS A 520 16.40 45.38 2.83
N ILE A 521 15.83 44.68 3.81
CA ILE A 521 14.69 43.74 3.62
C ILE A 521 13.38 44.56 3.39
N GLY A 522 13.23 45.68 4.12
CA GLY A 522 12.01 46.48 4.19
C GLY A 522 11.13 46.12 5.38
N PHE A 523 10.49 47.13 6.00
CA PHE A 523 9.58 46.91 7.12
C PHE A 523 8.17 46.49 6.65
N PRO A 524 7.43 45.71 7.46
CA PRO A 524 7.78 45.17 8.78
C PRO A 524 8.73 43.98 8.71
N VAL A 525 9.51 43.76 9.80
CA VAL A 525 10.40 42.63 9.96
C VAL A 525 10.13 41.86 11.25
N VAL A 526 10.68 40.66 11.32
CA VAL A 526 10.66 39.76 12.48
C VAL A 526 12.11 39.59 12.97
N ALA A 527 12.33 39.54 14.27
CA ALA A 527 13.61 39.19 14.87
C ALA A 527 13.49 37.85 15.60
N LYS A 528 14.37 36.88 15.29
CA LYS A 528 14.39 35.56 15.89
C LYS A 528 15.77 35.22 16.44
N VAL A 529 15.84 34.56 17.61
CA VAL A 529 17.11 34.02 18.14
C VAL A 529 17.67 32.92 17.23
N VAL A 530 18.99 32.90 17.02
CA VAL A 530 19.70 31.82 16.34
C VAL A 530 20.64 31.14 17.35
N SER A 531 20.33 29.91 17.69
CA SER A 531 21.12 29.03 18.57
C SER A 531 20.75 27.57 18.30
N ALA A 532 21.76 26.71 18.17
CA ALA A 532 21.57 25.27 18.01
C ALA A 532 21.03 24.59 19.29
N GLU A 533 21.15 25.24 20.44
CA GLU A 533 20.75 24.73 21.74
C GLU A 533 19.32 25.17 22.15
N ILE A 534 18.66 26.03 21.36
CA ILE A 534 17.31 26.54 21.63
C ILE A 534 16.34 26.01 20.57
N LEU A 535 15.63 24.94 20.92
CA LEU A 535 14.67 24.29 20.00
C LEU A 535 13.34 25.05 19.92
N HIS A 536 12.79 25.52 21.05
CA HIS A 536 11.50 26.24 21.11
C HIS A 536 11.73 27.73 21.36
N LYS A 537 11.95 28.47 20.28
CA LYS A 537 12.32 29.90 20.31
C LYS A 537 11.25 30.78 20.93
N SER A 538 9.98 30.46 20.71
CA SER A 538 8.82 31.22 21.20
C SER A 538 8.68 31.16 22.72
N ASP A 539 8.95 30.01 23.33
CA ASP A 539 8.75 29.76 24.77
C ASP A 539 9.67 30.65 25.64
N ILE A 540 10.83 31.02 25.11
CA ILE A 540 11.79 31.91 25.78
C ILE A 540 11.63 33.36 25.38
N GLY A 541 10.60 33.71 24.60
CA GLY A 541 10.44 35.06 24.02
C GLY A 541 11.57 35.41 23.04
N GLY A 542 12.14 34.41 22.36
CA GLY A 542 13.19 34.55 21.36
C GLY A 542 12.71 35.02 19.99
N VAL A 543 11.39 35.31 19.83
CA VAL A 543 10.80 35.79 18.60
C VAL A 543 10.05 37.11 18.89
N VAL A 544 10.31 38.15 18.10
CA VAL A 544 9.59 39.43 18.14
C VAL A 544 9.04 39.76 16.77
N LEU A 545 7.71 39.91 16.68
CA LEU A 545 6.97 40.18 15.46
C LEU A 545 6.62 41.67 15.37
N ASN A 546 6.12 42.10 14.20
CA ASN A 546 5.58 43.44 13.92
C ASN A 546 6.58 44.57 14.20
N ILE A 547 7.83 44.40 13.83
CA ILE A 547 8.88 45.41 13.98
C ILE A 547 8.82 46.35 12.78
N ASN A 548 8.39 47.60 12.99
CA ASN A 548 8.08 48.58 11.95
C ASN A 548 9.11 49.68 11.77
N SER A 549 10.12 49.74 12.66
CA SER A 549 11.12 50.83 12.66
C SER A 549 12.52 50.36 13.08
N ALA A 550 13.53 51.12 12.68
CA ALA A 550 14.92 50.88 13.07
C ALA A 550 15.14 50.94 14.60
N ALA A 551 14.37 51.74 15.31
CA ALA A 551 14.41 51.83 16.76
C ALA A 551 13.89 50.54 17.41
N GLU A 552 12.79 50.04 16.90
CA GLU A 552 12.20 48.76 17.37
C GLU A 552 13.11 47.56 17.07
N VAL A 553 13.78 47.53 15.91
CA VAL A 553 14.79 46.49 15.61
C VAL A 553 15.89 46.46 16.65
N ARG A 554 16.44 47.64 16.99
CA ARG A 554 17.50 47.77 18.01
C ARG A 554 16.99 47.30 19.37
N LYS A 555 15.78 47.67 19.74
CA LYS A 555 15.14 47.23 20.99
C LYS A 555 14.98 45.70 21.03
N ALA A 556 14.35 45.16 20.00
CA ALA A 556 14.14 43.71 19.89
C ALA A 556 15.47 42.90 19.95
N PHE A 557 16.51 43.33 19.25
CA PHE A 557 17.84 42.73 19.28
C PHE A 557 18.39 42.66 20.70
N ASN A 558 18.36 43.79 21.43
CA ASN A 558 18.88 43.90 22.79
C ASN A 558 18.04 43.05 23.76
N GLU A 559 16.73 43.05 23.66
CA GLU A 559 15.82 42.24 24.50
C GLU A 559 16.03 40.77 24.32
N ILE A 560 16.07 40.27 23.08
CA ILE A 560 16.32 38.83 22.80
C ILE A 560 17.70 38.43 23.36
N THR A 561 18.73 39.25 23.11
CA THR A 561 20.09 39.00 23.60
C THR A 561 20.11 38.93 25.11
N ALA A 562 19.43 39.84 25.81
CA ALA A 562 19.36 39.84 27.27
C ALA A 562 18.59 38.66 27.83
N ARG A 563 17.51 38.21 27.20
CA ARG A 563 16.73 37.01 27.60
C ARG A 563 17.57 35.76 27.48
N VAL A 564 18.27 35.54 26.36
CA VAL A 564 19.14 34.38 26.14
C VAL A 564 20.26 34.33 27.20
N LYS A 565 20.89 35.46 27.53
CA LYS A 565 21.93 35.54 28.56
C LYS A 565 21.43 35.19 29.97
N ARG A 566 20.14 35.31 30.26
CA ARG A 566 19.52 34.98 31.55
C ARG A 566 19.12 33.51 31.68
N LEU A 567 19.14 32.73 30.59
CA LEU A 567 18.83 31.30 30.66
C LEU A 567 19.87 30.54 31.49
N LYS A 568 19.41 29.59 32.32
CA LYS A 568 20.25 28.84 33.25
C LYS A 568 21.36 28.05 32.55
N ASN A 569 21.08 27.50 31.40
CA ASN A 569 21.97 26.69 30.54
C ASN A 569 22.93 27.52 29.68
N LYS A 570 22.82 28.87 29.70
CA LYS A 570 23.66 29.80 28.94
C LYS A 570 23.94 29.35 27.50
N PRO A 571 22.89 29.11 26.66
CA PRO A 571 23.08 28.59 25.33
C PRO A 571 23.91 29.53 24.47
N LYS A 572 24.69 28.96 23.56
CA LYS A 572 25.53 29.74 22.64
C LYS A 572 24.64 30.50 21.66
N LEU A 573 24.68 31.84 21.72
CA LEU A 573 24.00 32.73 20.81
C LEU A 573 24.85 32.93 19.54
N GLU A 574 24.39 32.50 18.39
CA GLU A 574 25.06 32.68 17.10
C GLU A 574 24.74 34.03 16.45
N GLY A 575 23.60 34.61 16.79
CA GLY A 575 23.12 35.90 16.35
C GLY A 575 21.61 36.04 16.46
N ILE A 576 21.07 37.11 15.90
CA ILE A 576 19.63 37.37 15.75
C ILE A 576 19.30 37.38 14.26
N LEU A 577 18.41 36.51 13.80
CA LEU A 577 17.89 36.50 12.44
C LEU A 577 16.89 37.63 12.28
N ILE A 578 17.12 38.50 11.29
CA ILE A 578 16.18 39.52 10.87
C ILE A 578 15.54 39.04 9.58
N ALA A 579 14.24 38.77 9.63
CA ALA A 579 13.48 38.22 8.53
C ALA A 579 12.33 39.12 8.08
N GLN A 580 11.98 39.05 6.81
CA GLN A 580 10.79 39.70 6.26
C GLN A 580 9.54 39.21 6.97
N GLN A 581 8.68 40.10 7.45
CA GLN A 581 7.36 39.70 7.92
C GLN A 581 6.42 39.53 6.74
N VAL A 582 5.87 38.29 6.62
CA VAL A 582 4.92 37.97 5.55
C VAL A 582 3.50 38.00 6.11
N LYS A 583 2.63 38.74 5.46
CA LYS A 583 1.19 38.75 5.78
C LYS A 583 0.56 37.50 5.11
N ALA A 584 0.07 36.57 5.92
CA ALA A 584 -0.59 35.36 5.46
C ALA A 584 -2.11 35.50 5.54
N GLU A 585 -2.80 34.82 4.64
CA GLU A 585 -4.23 34.58 4.69
C GLU A 585 -4.54 33.12 5.14
N LEU A 586 -3.56 32.24 4.98
CA LEU A 586 -3.63 30.86 5.44
C LEU A 586 -2.22 30.38 5.83
N GLU A 587 -2.15 29.59 6.90
CA GLU A 587 -0.96 28.86 7.34
C GLU A 587 -1.09 27.41 6.95
N LEU A 588 -0.07 26.90 6.29
CA LEU A 588 0.00 25.52 5.81
C LEU A 588 1.21 24.82 6.43
N VAL A 589 1.14 23.51 6.54
CA VAL A 589 2.30 22.64 6.73
C VAL A 589 2.64 21.98 5.40
N VAL A 590 3.92 22.06 5.04
CA VAL A 590 4.50 21.26 3.97
C VAL A 590 5.75 20.58 4.54
N GLY A 591 5.84 19.28 4.39
CA GLY A 591 6.92 18.51 4.99
C GLY A 591 7.30 17.30 4.14
N ALA A 592 8.34 16.62 4.59
CA ALA A 592 8.73 15.34 4.02
C ALA A 592 9.37 14.47 5.09
N ALA A 593 9.26 13.15 4.95
CA ALA A 593 9.86 12.19 5.87
C ALA A 593 10.36 10.95 5.11
N LEU A 594 11.36 10.32 5.67
CA LEU A 594 11.82 9.00 5.23
C LEU A 594 11.10 7.94 6.07
N ASP A 595 10.12 7.27 5.48
CA ASP A 595 9.51 6.10 6.09
C ASP A 595 10.49 4.92 6.00
N ALA A 596 10.64 4.20 7.10
CA ALA A 596 11.63 3.12 7.21
C ALA A 596 11.29 1.92 6.31
N GLU A 597 10.00 1.73 6.01
CA GLU A 597 9.48 0.61 5.23
C GLU A 597 9.29 0.99 3.75
N MET A 598 8.66 2.14 3.48
CA MET A 598 8.20 2.52 2.14
C MET A 598 9.07 3.58 1.45
N GLY A 599 10.03 4.17 2.17
CA GLY A 599 10.90 5.20 1.62
C GLY A 599 10.36 6.63 1.75
N PRO A 600 10.84 7.58 0.93
CA PRO A 600 10.53 8.98 1.13
C PRO A 600 9.11 9.37 0.76
N VAL A 601 8.46 10.17 1.61
CA VAL A 601 7.12 10.75 1.42
C VAL A 601 7.14 12.25 1.64
N VAL A 602 6.19 12.94 1.02
CA VAL A 602 5.87 14.34 1.29
C VAL A 602 4.51 14.49 1.94
N LEU A 603 4.35 15.53 2.73
CA LEU A 603 3.18 15.82 3.54
C LEU A 603 2.66 17.22 3.20
N PHE A 604 1.33 17.34 3.11
CA PHE A 604 0.63 18.60 2.95
C PHE A 604 -0.60 18.67 3.86
N GLY A 605 -0.83 19.83 4.48
CA GLY A 605 -2.03 20.02 5.31
C GLY A 605 -2.19 21.40 5.91
N THR A 606 -3.17 21.54 6.82
CA THR A 606 -3.38 22.74 7.63
C THR A 606 -2.19 22.90 8.58
N GLY A 607 -1.59 24.10 8.61
CA GLY A 607 -0.45 24.44 9.46
C GLY A 607 -0.85 25.20 10.72
N GLY A 608 0.17 25.65 11.45
CA GLY A 608 0.00 26.39 12.70
C GLY A 608 -0.27 25.45 13.89
N VAL A 609 -0.82 26.02 14.98
CA VAL A 609 -1.10 25.30 16.24
C VAL A 609 -2.27 24.30 16.12
N ASP A 610 -3.06 24.39 15.08
CA ASP A 610 -4.26 23.54 14.88
C ASP A 610 -3.93 22.17 14.22
N ILE A 611 -2.69 21.92 13.85
CA ILE A 611 -2.29 20.69 13.11
C ILE A 611 -2.66 19.41 13.88
N GLU A 612 -2.45 19.39 15.20
CA GLU A 612 -2.73 18.24 16.06
C GLU A 612 -4.24 18.01 16.26
N LEU A 613 -5.02 19.10 16.31
CA LEU A 613 -6.48 19.06 16.49
C LEU A 613 -7.22 18.67 15.21
N MET A 614 -6.80 19.21 14.08
CA MET A 614 -7.55 19.11 12.82
C MET A 614 -7.27 17.80 12.07
N LYS A 615 -6.10 17.16 12.28
CA LYS A 615 -5.63 15.97 11.54
C LYS A 615 -5.85 16.04 10.02
N ASP A 616 -5.79 17.29 9.47
CA ASP A 616 -6.03 17.58 8.07
C ASP A 616 -4.71 17.52 7.30
N VAL A 617 -4.23 16.30 7.10
CA VAL A 617 -2.94 16.03 6.45
C VAL A 617 -3.12 14.94 5.40
N ALA A 618 -2.42 15.08 4.27
CA ALA A 618 -2.33 14.04 3.24
C ALA A 618 -0.86 13.76 2.89
N LEU A 619 -0.58 12.52 2.51
CA LEU A 619 0.74 12.04 2.13
C LEU A 619 0.80 11.65 0.65
N ALA A 620 1.99 11.76 0.04
CA ALA A 620 2.30 11.22 -1.27
C ALA A 620 3.75 10.70 -1.31
N GLY A 621 4.01 9.67 -2.10
CA GLY A 621 5.37 9.15 -2.30
C GLY A 621 6.26 10.13 -3.08
N ALA A 622 7.56 10.18 -2.74
CA ALA A 622 8.53 10.97 -3.48
C ALA A 622 9.34 10.09 -4.47
N PRO A 623 9.79 10.64 -5.62
CA PRO A 623 9.48 11.98 -6.15
C PRO A 623 8.05 12.10 -6.66
N LEU A 624 7.55 13.33 -6.84
CA LEU A 624 6.25 13.62 -7.44
C LEU A 624 6.32 14.77 -8.42
N ASP A 625 5.36 14.83 -9.35
CA ASP A 625 5.23 15.91 -10.31
C ASP A 625 4.20 16.97 -9.86
N ALA A 626 3.99 18.01 -10.68
CA ALA A 626 3.06 19.07 -10.38
C ALA A 626 1.58 18.62 -10.39
N GLY A 627 1.23 17.59 -11.16
CA GLY A 627 -0.11 17.02 -11.21
C GLY A 627 -0.43 16.28 -9.91
N GLU A 628 0.49 15.43 -9.47
CA GLU A 628 0.38 14.71 -8.20
C GLU A 628 0.39 15.66 -6.98
N ALA A 629 1.20 16.72 -7.02
CA ALA A 629 1.18 17.75 -5.99
C ALA A 629 -0.20 18.42 -5.89
N ARG A 630 -0.86 18.74 -7.01
CA ARG A 630 -2.24 19.26 -7.01
C ARG A 630 -3.26 18.24 -6.53
N ALA A 631 -3.08 16.97 -6.87
CA ALA A 631 -3.93 15.89 -6.37
C ALA A 631 -3.79 15.74 -4.85
N LEU A 632 -2.56 15.80 -4.33
CA LEU A 632 -2.27 15.79 -2.89
C LEU A 632 -2.98 16.95 -2.16
N ILE A 633 -2.85 18.17 -2.68
CA ILE A 633 -3.52 19.36 -2.15
C ILE A 633 -5.05 19.15 -2.10
N GLY A 634 -5.63 18.59 -3.17
CA GLY A 634 -7.08 18.33 -3.28
C GLY A 634 -7.64 17.35 -2.26
N ARG A 635 -6.81 16.52 -1.61
CA ARG A 635 -7.23 15.57 -0.58
C ARG A 635 -7.43 16.16 0.81
N THR A 636 -7.17 17.47 0.99
CA THR A 636 -7.21 18.13 2.30
C THR A 636 -8.23 19.27 2.36
N LYS A 637 -8.71 19.59 3.56
CA LYS A 637 -9.53 20.78 3.81
C LYS A 637 -8.73 22.08 3.57
N ALA A 638 -7.42 22.05 3.84
CA ALA A 638 -6.49 23.12 3.50
C ALA A 638 -6.52 23.41 2.00
N GLY A 639 -6.54 22.39 1.16
CA GLY A 639 -6.66 22.52 -0.30
C GLY A 639 -7.97 23.16 -0.76
N VAL A 640 -9.08 22.85 -0.10
CA VAL A 640 -10.37 23.52 -0.37
C VAL A 640 -10.28 25.01 -0.06
N LYS A 641 -9.69 25.38 1.09
CA LYS A 641 -9.47 26.79 1.46
C LYS A 641 -8.54 27.49 0.48
N LEU A 642 -7.50 26.80 0.03
CA LEU A 642 -6.51 27.30 -0.93
C LEU A 642 -7.15 27.68 -2.28
N ARG A 643 -8.13 26.91 -2.75
CA ARG A 643 -8.84 27.14 -4.02
C ARG A 643 -9.99 28.14 -3.93
N GLY A 644 -10.20 28.73 -2.74
CA GLY A 644 -11.29 29.66 -2.45
C GLY A 644 -12.50 28.97 -1.81
N TYR A 645 -12.98 29.57 -0.71
CA TYR A 645 -14.08 29.01 0.07
C TYR A 645 -14.96 30.14 0.65
N ARG A 646 -16.28 30.00 0.53
CA ARG A 646 -17.29 30.97 1.05
C ARG A 646 -16.98 32.40 0.69
N GLY A 647 -16.76 32.70 -0.61
CA GLY A 647 -16.50 34.05 -1.11
C GLY A 647 -15.08 34.58 -0.90
N LYS A 648 -14.19 33.81 -0.27
CA LYS A 648 -12.76 34.18 -0.21
C LYS A 648 -12.07 33.83 -1.54
N PRO A 649 -11.16 34.70 -2.03
CA PRO A 649 -10.45 34.44 -3.27
C PRO A 649 -9.51 33.22 -3.16
N ALA A 650 -9.19 32.62 -4.30
CA ALA A 650 -8.17 31.60 -4.38
C ALA A 650 -6.79 32.17 -4.04
N LEU A 651 -6.00 31.39 -3.31
CA LEU A 651 -4.63 31.71 -2.93
C LEU A 651 -3.64 31.18 -3.96
N HIS A 652 -2.36 31.52 -3.84
CA HIS A 652 -1.34 31.20 -4.83
C HIS A 652 -0.90 29.73 -4.80
N GLU A 653 -1.76 28.82 -5.25
CA GLU A 653 -1.53 27.34 -5.25
C GLU A 653 -0.18 26.96 -5.88
N ALA A 654 0.27 27.68 -6.92
CA ALA A 654 1.53 27.39 -7.60
C ALA A 654 2.77 27.42 -6.67
N SER A 655 2.77 28.26 -5.63
CA SER A 655 3.85 28.25 -4.63
C SER A 655 3.86 26.97 -3.79
N VAL A 656 2.69 26.43 -3.46
CA VAL A 656 2.56 25.19 -2.70
C VAL A 656 2.99 23.99 -3.55
N VAL A 657 2.52 23.94 -4.79
CA VAL A 657 2.93 22.90 -5.76
C VAL A 657 4.46 22.89 -5.91
N LYS A 658 5.07 24.07 -6.08
CA LYS A 658 6.52 24.22 -6.19
C LYS A 658 7.25 23.75 -4.92
N ALA A 659 6.70 24.04 -3.75
CA ALA A 659 7.27 23.60 -2.47
C ALA A 659 7.21 22.06 -2.34
N LEU A 660 6.08 21.44 -2.62
CA LEU A 660 5.91 20.00 -2.55
C LEU A 660 6.82 19.24 -3.53
N VAL A 661 6.89 19.69 -4.79
CA VAL A 661 7.80 19.10 -5.79
C VAL A 661 9.26 19.27 -5.39
N GLY A 662 9.62 20.46 -4.85
CA GLY A 662 10.99 20.72 -4.36
C GLY A 662 11.38 19.82 -3.20
N LEU A 663 10.50 19.61 -2.21
CA LEU A 663 10.71 18.69 -1.10
C LEU A 663 10.85 17.24 -1.56
N ALA A 664 9.97 16.82 -2.46
CA ALA A 664 10.00 15.47 -3.00
C ALA A 664 11.31 15.18 -3.75
N ASN A 665 11.77 16.12 -4.58
CA ASN A 665 13.05 16.00 -5.27
C ASN A 665 14.23 15.98 -4.29
N MET A 666 14.20 16.81 -3.25
CA MET A 666 15.26 16.84 -2.23
C MET A 666 15.36 15.51 -1.49
N MET A 667 14.23 14.93 -1.08
CA MET A 667 14.21 13.62 -0.42
C MET A 667 14.69 12.50 -1.35
N ALA A 668 14.28 12.51 -2.61
CA ALA A 668 14.74 11.52 -3.60
C ALA A 668 16.26 11.60 -3.83
N ASP A 669 16.80 12.82 -3.94
CA ASP A 669 18.25 13.04 -4.14
C ASP A 669 19.08 12.74 -2.88
N ALA A 670 18.51 12.98 -1.68
CA ALA A 670 19.18 12.71 -0.40
C ALA A 670 19.24 11.20 -0.08
N GLY A 671 18.38 10.39 -0.68
CA GLY A 671 18.26 8.97 -0.38
C GLY A 671 17.89 8.75 1.10
N THR A 672 18.78 8.09 1.85
CA THR A 672 18.60 7.82 3.28
C THR A 672 19.24 8.85 4.23
N GLN A 673 19.89 9.90 3.72
CA GLN A 673 20.66 10.82 4.53
C GLN A 673 19.82 11.86 5.29
N ILE A 674 18.60 12.16 4.80
CA ILE A 674 17.64 13.04 5.48
C ILE A 674 16.52 12.18 6.08
N ALA A 675 16.29 12.33 7.38
CA ALA A 675 15.20 11.67 8.08
C ALA A 675 13.87 12.41 7.91
N SER A 676 13.88 13.75 8.03
CA SER A 676 12.67 14.55 7.83
C SER A 676 12.98 15.99 7.45
N ILE A 677 12.01 16.63 6.82
CA ILE A 677 11.99 18.05 6.52
C ILE A 677 10.65 18.60 7.01
N ASP A 678 10.67 19.58 7.89
CA ASP A 678 9.48 20.27 8.38
C ASP A 678 9.52 21.74 7.98
N VAL A 679 8.48 22.19 7.29
CA VAL A 679 8.25 23.59 6.94
C VAL A 679 6.90 23.98 7.51
N ASN A 680 6.91 24.50 8.72
CA ASN A 680 5.73 24.90 9.47
C ASN A 680 6.02 26.18 10.27
N PRO A 681 5.36 27.33 9.90
CA PRO A 681 4.36 27.45 8.84
C PRO A 681 4.94 27.76 7.45
N PHE A 682 4.25 27.27 6.42
CA PHE A 682 4.33 27.81 5.06
C PHE A 682 3.21 28.84 4.90
N LEU A 683 3.58 30.12 4.85
CA LEU A 683 2.64 31.23 4.80
C LEU A 683 2.21 31.53 3.38
N ILE A 684 0.91 31.65 3.13
CA ILE A 684 0.36 31.87 1.79
C ILE A 684 -0.68 32.98 1.76
N ASN A 685 -0.70 33.72 0.65
CA ASN A 685 -1.71 34.71 0.29
C ASN A 685 -2.04 34.59 -1.21
N THR A 686 -2.83 35.56 -1.74
CA THR A 686 -3.25 35.56 -3.16
C THR A 686 -2.11 35.76 -4.16
N ARG A 687 -0.92 36.20 -3.74
CA ARG A 687 0.19 36.56 -4.65
C ARG A 687 1.38 35.62 -4.54
N THR A 688 1.62 35.06 -3.36
CA THR A 688 2.81 34.22 -3.09
C THR A 688 2.59 33.31 -1.89
N GLY A 689 3.43 32.26 -1.80
CA GLY A 689 3.61 31.45 -0.62
C GLY A 689 5.10 31.36 -0.29
N VAL A 690 5.46 31.35 1.00
CA VAL A 690 6.85 31.29 1.45
C VAL A 690 7.02 30.46 2.72
N ALA A 691 8.11 29.73 2.81
CA ALA A 691 8.59 29.09 4.03
C ALA A 691 9.23 30.16 4.94
N VAL A 692 8.70 30.34 6.14
CA VAL A 692 9.25 31.27 7.13
C VAL A 692 10.02 30.58 8.23
N ASP A 693 9.86 29.27 8.31
CA ASP A 693 10.67 28.36 9.15
C ASP A 693 10.97 27.07 8.37
N GLY A 694 12.04 26.37 8.73
CA GLY A 694 12.39 25.11 8.09
C GLY A 694 13.43 24.35 8.90
N LEU A 695 13.11 23.13 9.26
CA LEU A 695 13.98 22.19 9.97
C LEU A 695 14.27 20.99 9.08
N ILE A 696 15.55 20.62 8.93
CA ILE A 696 15.98 19.40 8.24
C ILE A 696 16.72 18.54 9.25
N VAL A 697 16.15 17.38 9.55
CA VAL A 697 16.71 16.37 10.45
C VAL A 697 17.45 15.33 9.62
N LEU A 698 18.67 14.99 10.05
CA LEU A 698 19.53 14.04 9.37
C LEU A 698 19.36 12.64 9.96
N ASN A 699 19.58 11.63 9.13
CA ASN A 699 19.55 10.24 9.60
C ASN A 699 20.92 9.85 10.18
N ASN A 700 21.00 9.73 11.51
CA ASN A 700 22.26 9.46 12.23
C ASN A 700 22.92 8.12 11.83
N ALA A 701 22.14 7.09 11.50
CA ALA A 701 22.69 5.81 11.03
C ALA A 701 23.48 5.93 9.72
N ALA A 702 23.15 6.92 8.87
CA ALA A 702 23.91 7.22 7.66
C ALA A 702 25.15 8.09 7.96
N ALA A 703 25.08 8.95 8.99
CA ALA A 703 26.19 9.79 9.42
C ALA A 703 27.31 8.97 10.09
N GLU A 704 26.98 7.96 10.87
CA GLU A 704 27.95 7.05 11.51
C GLU A 704 28.68 6.16 10.49
N LYS A 705 27.96 5.63 9.47
CA LYS A 705 28.60 4.90 8.35
C LYS A 705 29.51 5.76 7.50
N ALA A 706 29.18 7.04 7.29
CA ALA A 706 30.00 7.99 6.54
C ALA A 706 31.23 8.48 7.36
N ALA A 707 31.16 8.44 8.67
CA ALA A 707 32.24 8.82 9.57
C ALA A 707 33.24 7.69 9.86
N GLY A 708 33.03 6.48 9.31
CA GLY A 708 33.97 5.35 9.46
C GLY A 708 34.09 4.79 10.86
N ARG A 709 32.99 4.82 11.63
CA ARG A 709 32.92 4.20 12.98
C ARG A 709 31.96 3.00 12.97
#